data_c3c81f4c0858b766ceb334063f8d8c12
#
_entry.id   c3c81f4c0858b766ceb334063f8d8c12
#
_cell.length_a   1.000
_cell.length_b   1.000
_cell.length_c   1.000
_cell.angle_alpha   90.00
_cell.angle_beta   90.00
_cell.angle_gamma   90.00
#
_symmetry.space_group_name_H-M   'P 1'
#
loop_
_entity.id
_entity.type
_entity.pdbx_description
1 polymer ?
#
loop_
_entity_poly.entity_id
_entity_poly.type
_entity_poly.pdbx_seq_one_letter_code
_entity_poly.pdbx_strand_id
1 'polypeptide(L)'
;MSKNEFVHLHLHSQYSLLDGAIKFDDLFEEVKKQGMPAVALTDHGNLFGAYDFYKKAKENNVKPIIGCEVYISKDHTNKTPEDNKTHHLTVLAMNMEGYQNLCSLVSKGHLKGFYRKPRLDKKLLFENNIGLIVLSGCLNSEVCHNILKGKKEEAIRIASEYKAVFGDRYFLEIQGTKLKEQKRVNSVLIEMGAKLNIPIVATNDCHYLTKHDFNSHDALLCIQTGSLVKEEKRFRFNGNEFYLKSREEMKIAIDDYEDALENTLLIAERCEIDLKTEDYHLPKLISDDGSTEINIKEMVLSSLENKIENKVIPSSKFEVYKKRIDHELSIIQDMGYEGYFLVVSDFIRFAKTNSIPVGPGRGSAAGSLVANLLEITEVDPVKYDLIFERFLNPERISMPDIDIDFCGEGREEVIKYVINKYGEDKVAQIGTFGTMSSKAVIKDVGRVLGFSFGDVNKLTNLIPSFRGKVYTLNECHKKVKEFRQLVESDEKFTELYNLSVKLENSVRHSSTHAAGVVISNDPLDKMIPLFRGSKDETVTQYDMNAVEELGFVKFDFLGLKTLTVIKKAKDFIKIKNSNIEEEIRYADMDNPDVYKMLSKGLTRGIFQIESSGMKDVLKNLRANKFDDIVALLALYRPGPLDSGMVDEYILRKSGKRKTNYPLPELEKILEETHGLFVYQEQIMKTASILANFSLGEADLLRRAMGKKKTSE
;
A
#
# COMPACT_ATOMS: atom_id res chain seq x y z
N MET A 1 0.43 29.27 19.80
CA MET A 1 -0.91 28.74 20.11
C MET A 1 -1.55 29.57 21.23
N SER A 2 -2.88 29.71 21.21
CA SER A 2 -3.62 30.54 22.20
C SER A 2 -3.79 29.75 23.52
N LYS A 3 -3.82 30.46 24.68
CA LYS A 3 -4.05 29.81 26.01
C LYS A 3 -5.42 29.11 26.15
N ASN A 4 -6.33 29.34 25.20
CA ASN A 4 -7.65 28.70 25.16
C ASN A 4 -7.72 27.48 24.29
N GLU A 5 -6.60 27.00 23.73
CA GLU A 5 -6.51 25.82 22.89
C GLU A 5 -6.07 24.60 23.72
N PHE A 6 -6.21 23.41 23.15
CA PHE A 6 -5.82 22.13 23.74
C PHE A 6 -5.44 21.15 22.62
N VAL A 7 -4.58 20.18 22.89
CA VAL A 7 -4.13 19.16 21.95
C VAL A 7 -4.23 17.77 22.56
N HIS A 8 -4.94 16.86 21.90
CA HIS A 8 -4.89 15.44 22.27
C HIS A 8 -3.57 14.82 21.86
N LEU A 9 -2.80 14.31 22.84
CA LEU A 9 -1.47 13.73 22.64
C LEU A 9 -1.45 12.19 22.76
N HIS A 10 -2.60 11.55 23.10
CA HIS A 10 -2.76 10.12 23.22
C HIS A 10 -4.09 9.71 22.58
N LEU A 11 -3.99 9.18 21.36
CA LEU A 11 -5.14 8.88 20.51
C LEU A 11 -4.86 7.64 19.65
N HIS A 12 -5.84 6.75 19.61
CA HIS A 12 -5.83 5.49 18.84
C HIS A 12 -6.79 5.58 17.66
N SER A 13 -6.27 5.37 16.46
CA SER A 13 -7.06 5.32 15.24
C SER A 13 -7.49 3.90 14.89
N GLN A 14 -8.17 3.76 13.76
CA GLN A 14 -8.49 2.45 13.16
C GLN A 14 -7.26 1.57 12.88
N TYR A 15 -6.04 2.11 12.96
CA TYR A 15 -4.78 1.37 12.81
C TYR A 15 -4.27 0.79 14.14
N SER A 16 -4.89 1.11 15.26
CA SER A 16 -4.90 0.25 16.45
C SER A 16 -5.90 -0.89 16.20
N LEU A 17 -5.48 -1.88 15.39
CA LEU A 17 -6.33 -2.85 14.70
C LEU A 17 -7.38 -3.51 15.60
N LEU A 18 -8.67 -3.29 15.28
CA LEU A 18 -9.84 -3.78 16.01
C LEU A 18 -9.91 -3.33 17.48
N ASP A 19 -9.18 -2.25 17.84
CA ASP A 19 -9.21 -1.61 19.14
C ASP A 19 -9.58 -0.12 19.00
N GLY A 20 -8.89 0.66 18.19
CA GLY A 20 -9.29 2.03 17.86
C GLY A 20 -10.39 2.08 16.80
N ALA A 21 -11.36 2.99 16.98
CA ALA A 21 -12.48 3.17 16.05
C ALA A 21 -12.46 4.53 15.32
N ILE A 22 -11.42 5.36 15.53
CA ILE A 22 -11.32 6.70 14.95
C ILE A 22 -10.82 6.63 13.51
N LYS A 23 -11.61 7.16 12.56
CA LYS A 23 -11.23 7.35 11.17
C LYS A 23 -10.67 8.76 10.97
N PHE A 24 -9.67 8.90 10.11
CA PHE A 24 -8.98 10.19 9.96
C PHE A 24 -9.85 11.30 9.38
N ASP A 25 -10.73 11.00 8.42
CA ASP A 25 -11.64 12.02 7.87
C ASP A 25 -12.55 12.60 8.95
N ASP A 26 -13.19 11.73 9.73
CA ASP A 26 -14.05 12.13 10.84
C ASP A 26 -13.25 12.85 11.96
N LEU A 27 -12.01 12.39 12.22
CA LEU A 27 -11.12 13.01 13.21
C LEU A 27 -10.81 14.47 12.85
N PHE A 28 -10.37 14.73 11.63
CA PHE A 28 -9.98 16.09 11.24
C PHE A 28 -11.17 17.04 11.11
N GLU A 29 -12.36 16.54 10.78
CA GLU A 29 -13.58 17.30 10.85
C GLU A 29 -13.88 17.74 12.30
N GLU A 30 -13.81 16.83 13.27
CA GLU A 30 -14.09 17.13 14.68
C GLU A 30 -12.99 18.00 15.31
N VAL A 31 -11.70 17.76 15.03
CA VAL A 31 -10.56 18.57 15.48
C VAL A 31 -10.73 20.04 15.03
N LYS A 32 -11.11 20.28 13.79
CA LYS A 32 -11.38 21.63 13.26
C LYS A 32 -12.58 22.28 13.92
N LYS A 33 -13.66 21.54 14.11
CA LYS A 33 -14.88 22.03 14.76
C LYS A 33 -14.60 22.45 16.21
N GLN A 34 -13.71 21.74 16.91
CA GLN A 34 -13.30 22.05 18.28
C GLN A 34 -12.18 23.11 18.35
N GLY A 35 -11.66 23.58 17.22
CA GLY A 35 -10.61 24.60 17.14
C GLY A 35 -9.25 24.13 17.70
N MET A 36 -8.95 22.84 17.62
CA MET A 36 -7.66 22.29 18.05
C MET A 36 -6.59 22.58 16.99
N PRO A 37 -5.44 23.17 17.37
CA PRO A 37 -4.38 23.54 16.40
C PRO A 37 -3.55 22.33 15.93
N ALA A 38 -3.55 21.27 16.72
CA ALA A 38 -2.79 20.05 16.47
C ALA A 38 -3.51 18.83 17.06
N VAL A 39 -3.10 17.63 16.63
CA VAL A 39 -3.54 16.36 17.21
C VAL A 39 -2.42 15.33 17.05
N ALA A 40 -2.27 14.42 18.01
CA ALA A 40 -1.33 13.31 17.90
C ALA A 40 -2.01 12.02 17.44
N LEU A 41 -1.22 11.17 16.78
CA LEU A 41 -1.52 9.76 16.53
C LEU A 41 -0.55 8.92 17.33
N THR A 42 -1.09 8.00 18.16
CA THR A 42 -0.28 7.14 19.04
C THR A 42 -0.81 5.71 19.06
N ASP A 43 -1.00 5.11 17.89
CA ASP A 43 -1.53 3.76 17.76
C ASP A 43 -0.69 2.71 18.49
N HIS A 44 -1.33 1.61 18.89
CA HIS A 44 -0.73 0.51 19.64
C HIS A 44 0.41 -0.19 18.89
N GLY A 45 1.64 0.07 19.30
CA GLY A 45 2.83 -0.65 18.85
C GLY A 45 3.13 -0.57 17.36
N ASN A 46 2.54 0.35 16.62
CA ASN A 46 2.72 0.48 15.18
C ASN A 46 2.61 1.93 14.70
N LEU A 47 3.03 2.14 13.45
CA LEU A 47 2.93 3.40 12.72
C LEU A 47 2.15 3.22 11.40
N PHE A 48 1.30 2.21 11.29
CA PHE A 48 0.58 1.86 10.07
C PHE A 48 -0.12 3.05 9.41
N GLY A 49 -0.77 3.89 10.21
CA GLY A 49 -1.52 5.06 9.76
C GLY A 49 -0.73 6.36 9.74
N ALA A 50 0.54 6.39 10.14
CA ALA A 50 1.24 7.65 10.42
C ALA A 50 1.41 8.54 9.19
N TYR A 51 1.68 7.97 8.01
CA TYR A 51 1.80 8.76 6.78
C TYR A 51 0.44 9.29 6.29
N ASP A 52 -0.60 8.47 6.25
CA ASP A 52 -1.95 8.90 5.87
C ASP A 52 -2.50 9.98 6.84
N PHE A 53 -2.25 9.79 8.14
CA PHE A 53 -2.56 10.80 9.15
C PHE A 53 -1.82 12.13 8.89
N TYR A 54 -0.50 12.08 8.64
CA TYR A 54 0.31 13.25 8.31
C TYR A 54 -0.25 14.00 7.09
N LYS A 55 -0.51 13.29 6.00
CA LYS A 55 -1.05 13.84 4.77
C LYS A 55 -2.40 14.53 4.98
N LYS A 56 -3.34 13.82 5.61
CA LYS A 56 -4.68 14.35 5.89
C LYS A 56 -4.64 15.53 6.87
N ALA A 57 -3.73 15.54 7.83
CA ALA A 57 -3.54 16.67 8.73
C ALA A 57 -3.11 17.93 7.96
N LYS A 58 -2.12 17.80 7.07
CA LYS A 58 -1.66 18.91 6.20
C LYS A 58 -2.78 19.42 5.27
N GLU A 59 -3.54 18.52 4.65
CA GLU A 59 -4.70 18.87 3.81
C GLU A 59 -5.77 19.64 4.60
N ASN A 60 -5.90 19.38 5.88
CA ASN A 60 -6.87 20.02 6.77
C ASN A 60 -6.31 21.22 7.56
N ASN A 61 -5.06 21.62 7.33
CA ASN A 61 -4.35 22.68 8.05
C ASN A 61 -4.32 22.46 9.58
N VAL A 62 -4.20 21.20 10.00
CA VAL A 62 -3.99 20.79 11.39
C VAL A 62 -2.56 20.29 11.53
N LYS A 63 -1.85 20.67 12.60
CA LYS A 63 -0.49 20.21 12.84
C LYS A 63 -0.49 18.74 13.27
N PRO A 64 0.15 17.81 12.52
CA PRO A 64 0.27 16.41 12.92
C PRO A 64 1.37 16.24 13.96
N ILE A 65 1.12 15.43 14.97
CA ILE A 65 2.12 14.93 15.92
C ILE A 65 2.17 13.42 15.78
N ILE A 66 3.31 12.89 15.32
CA ILE A 66 3.47 11.46 15.10
C ILE A 66 4.07 10.80 16.32
N GLY A 67 3.43 9.76 16.79
CA GLY A 67 3.85 8.99 17.95
C GLY A 67 3.40 7.53 17.87
N CYS A 68 3.66 6.80 18.93
CA CYS A 68 3.26 5.41 19.11
C CYS A 68 3.11 5.09 20.58
N GLU A 69 2.05 4.39 20.98
CA GLU A 69 2.00 3.76 22.30
C GLU A 69 2.74 2.43 22.24
N VAL A 70 3.98 2.42 22.70
CA VAL A 70 4.87 1.25 22.63
C VAL A 70 4.69 0.32 23.84
N TYR A 71 5.05 -0.95 23.65
CA TYR A 71 4.99 -1.97 24.68
C TYR A 71 6.37 -2.23 25.29
N ILE A 72 6.59 -1.78 26.53
CA ILE A 72 7.85 -1.96 27.27
C ILE A 72 7.82 -3.28 28.05
N SER A 73 8.76 -4.16 27.76
CA SER A 73 9.01 -5.42 28.47
C SER A 73 10.34 -5.35 29.25
N LYS A 74 10.61 -6.37 30.02
CA LYS A 74 11.89 -6.48 30.76
C LYS A 74 13.07 -6.71 29.78
N ASP A 75 12.88 -7.59 28.83
CA ASP A 75 13.80 -7.90 27.75
C ASP A 75 12.98 -8.22 26.50
N HIS A 76 13.17 -7.44 25.43
CA HIS A 76 12.39 -7.60 24.21
C HIS A 76 12.80 -8.82 23.38
N THR A 77 14.00 -9.36 23.59
CA THR A 77 14.52 -10.51 22.86
C THR A 77 14.04 -11.84 23.40
N ASN A 78 13.75 -11.92 24.69
CA ASN A 78 13.25 -13.12 25.35
C ASN A 78 11.77 -13.38 25.03
N LYS A 79 11.43 -14.65 24.79
CA LYS A 79 10.05 -15.07 24.42
C LYS A 79 9.47 -16.04 25.46
N THR A 80 9.60 -15.71 26.74
CA THR A 80 9.00 -16.48 27.84
C THR A 80 7.64 -15.91 28.25
N PRO A 81 6.77 -16.67 28.93
CA PRO A 81 5.53 -16.17 29.49
C PRO A 81 5.70 -14.99 30.45
N GLU A 82 6.81 -14.94 31.19
CA GLU A 82 7.14 -13.87 32.13
C GLU A 82 7.50 -12.59 31.39
N ASP A 83 8.21 -12.67 30.27
CA ASP A 83 8.56 -11.54 29.43
C ASP A 83 7.39 -11.05 28.56
N ASN A 84 6.30 -11.80 28.48
CA ASN A 84 5.05 -11.36 27.84
C ASN A 84 4.33 -10.25 28.62
N LYS A 85 4.76 -9.96 29.84
CA LYS A 85 4.23 -8.86 30.63
C LYS A 85 4.80 -7.54 30.11
N THR A 86 3.94 -6.74 29.52
CA THR A 86 4.30 -5.47 28.93
C THR A 86 3.63 -4.30 29.63
N HIS A 87 4.26 -3.14 29.58
CA HIS A 87 3.72 -1.88 30.03
C HIS A 87 3.61 -0.91 28.86
N HIS A 88 2.59 -0.09 28.85
CA HIS A 88 2.36 0.93 27.83
C HIS A 88 3.20 2.17 28.11
N LEU A 89 3.68 2.80 27.05
CA LEU A 89 4.42 4.06 27.13
C LEU A 89 4.16 4.86 25.85
N THR A 90 3.71 6.11 26.01
CA THR A 90 3.45 6.99 24.86
C THR A 90 4.74 7.70 24.47
N VAL A 91 5.13 7.55 23.20
CA VAL A 91 6.34 8.14 22.62
C VAL A 91 5.95 9.00 21.42
N LEU A 92 6.40 10.26 21.42
CA LEU A 92 6.14 11.23 20.35
C LEU A 92 7.46 11.63 19.68
N ALA A 93 7.45 11.82 18.38
CA ALA A 93 8.59 12.32 17.61
C ALA A 93 8.55 13.86 17.56
N MET A 94 9.66 14.52 17.97
CA MET A 94 9.81 15.97 17.94
C MET A 94 10.20 16.49 16.54
N ASN A 95 11.03 15.76 15.83
CA ASN A 95 11.64 16.16 14.56
C ASN A 95 11.92 14.92 13.71
N MET A 96 12.55 15.10 12.54
CA MET A 96 12.87 13.99 11.64
C MET A 96 13.79 12.94 12.27
N GLU A 97 14.79 13.34 13.10
CA GLU A 97 15.64 12.38 13.80
C GLU A 97 14.83 11.54 14.79
N GLY A 98 13.92 12.19 15.53
CA GLY A 98 12.98 11.50 16.41
C GLY A 98 12.04 10.55 15.66
N TYR A 99 11.55 10.96 14.49
CA TYR A 99 10.73 10.10 13.63
C TYR A 99 11.52 8.86 13.14
N GLN A 100 12.76 9.04 12.70
CA GLN A 100 13.64 7.94 12.29
C GLN A 100 13.92 6.97 13.45
N ASN A 101 14.19 7.50 14.64
CA ASN A 101 14.38 6.70 15.85
C ASN A 101 13.10 5.95 16.22
N LEU A 102 11.93 6.58 16.11
CA LEU A 102 10.64 5.94 16.36
C LEU A 102 10.37 4.82 15.36
N CYS A 103 10.63 5.04 14.06
CA CYS A 103 10.53 4.01 13.01
C CYS A 103 11.43 2.81 13.33
N SER A 104 12.69 3.06 13.71
CA SER A 104 13.65 2.00 14.06
C SER A 104 13.21 1.23 15.32
N LEU A 105 12.74 1.93 16.36
CA LEU A 105 12.23 1.30 17.58
C LEU A 105 11.03 0.40 17.29
N VAL A 106 10.01 0.92 16.60
CA VAL A 106 8.82 0.16 16.23
C VAL A 106 9.18 -1.03 15.35
N SER A 107 10.07 -0.84 14.37
CA SER A 107 10.55 -1.92 13.50
C SER A 107 11.26 -3.03 14.29
N LYS A 108 12.16 -2.67 15.20
CA LYS A 108 12.85 -3.63 16.08
C LYS A 108 11.87 -4.37 16.99
N GLY A 109 10.85 -3.67 17.50
CA GLY A 109 9.76 -4.28 18.27
C GLY A 109 9.03 -5.38 17.48
N HIS A 110 8.76 -5.14 16.20
CA HIS A 110 8.10 -6.11 15.33
C HIS A 110 9.05 -7.23 14.86
N LEU A 111 10.25 -6.89 14.38
CA LEU A 111 11.14 -7.85 13.74
C LEU A 111 11.88 -8.73 14.77
N LYS A 112 12.31 -8.16 15.90
CA LYS A 112 13.12 -8.85 16.92
C LYS A 112 12.35 -9.10 18.21
N GLY A 113 11.50 -8.15 18.61
CA GLY A 113 10.79 -8.17 19.89
C GLY A 113 9.39 -8.79 19.87
N PHE A 114 8.92 -9.30 18.74
CA PHE A 114 7.54 -9.78 18.64
C PHE A 114 7.31 -11.09 19.40
N TYR A 115 6.48 -11.00 20.43
CA TYR A 115 5.89 -12.14 21.12
C TYR A 115 4.49 -11.76 21.58
N ARG A 116 3.46 -12.14 20.83
CA ARG A 116 2.06 -11.69 20.91
C ARG A 116 1.84 -10.19 20.64
N LYS A 117 2.79 -9.33 21.03
CA LYS A 117 2.84 -7.89 20.80
C LYS A 117 4.26 -7.49 20.37
N PRO A 118 4.43 -6.38 19.64
CA PRO A 118 5.76 -5.84 19.34
C PRO A 118 6.33 -5.17 20.60
N ARG A 119 7.37 -5.76 21.18
CA ARG A 119 7.91 -5.33 22.47
C ARG A 119 9.25 -4.61 22.30
N LEU A 120 9.43 -3.61 23.14
CA LEU A 120 10.72 -2.94 23.38
C LEU A 120 11.16 -3.21 24.81
N ASP A 121 12.40 -2.88 25.13
CA ASP A 121 12.85 -2.70 26.50
C ASP A 121 13.44 -1.30 26.72
N LYS A 122 13.67 -0.93 27.97
CA LYS A 122 14.19 0.39 28.33
C LYS A 122 15.57 0.64 27.71
N LYS A 123 16.43 -0.40 27.63
CA LYS A 123 17.77 -0.26 27.08
C LYS A 123 17.70 0.21 25.62
N LEU A 124 16.90 -0.47 24.81
CA LEU A 124 16.73 -0.13 23.40
C LEU A 124 16.13 1.26 23.22
N LEU A 125 15.12 1.63 24.02
CA LEU A 125 14.50 2.96 24.01
C LEU A 125 15.50 4.03 24.41
N PHE A 126 16.31 3.81 25.46
CA PHE A 126 17.27 4.79 25.98
C PHE A 126 18.46 5.01 25.02
N GLU A 127 18.89 3.97 24.30
CA GLU A 127 19.90 4.08 23.26
C GLU A 127 19.44 4.87 22.02
N ASN A 128 18.11 4.93 21.77
CA ASN A 128 17.51 5.63 20.62
C ASN A 128 16.59 6.78 21.06
N ASN A 129 16.98 7.56 22.05
CA ASN A 129 16.11 8.56 22.69
C ASN A 129 16.11 9.94 22.04
N ILE A 130 17.04 10.23 21.12
CA ILE A 130 17.21 11.56 20.52
C ILE A 130 15.97 11.93 19.70
N GLY A 131 15.51 13.19 19.86
CA GLY A 131 14.34 13.69 19.15
C GLY A 131 13.00 13.09 19.59
N LEU A 132 12.95 12.35 20.74
CA LEU A 132 11.72 11.77 21.26
C LEU A 132 11.26 12.48 22.53
N ILE A 133 9.95 12.69 22.66
CA ILE A 133 9.24 13.05 23.90
C ILE A 133 8.54 11.79 24.41
N VAL A 134 8.57 11.59 25.74
CA VAL A 134 7.96 10.44 26.38
C VAL A 134 6.94 10.91 27.41
N LEU A 135 5.71 10.38 27.33
CA LEU A 135 4.67 10.52 28.33
C LEU A 135 4.58 9.22 29.13
N SER A 136 4.34 9.32 30.42
CA SER A 136 4.40 8.14 31.31
C SER A 136 3.36 7.05 31.04
N GLY A 137 2.39 7.29 30.16
CA GLY A 137 1.40 6.33 29.68
C GLY A 137 0.17 6.15 30.58
N CYS A 138 -0.74 5.28 30.14
CA CYS A 138 -2.04 4.99 30.77
C CYS A 138 -1.91 4.12 32.04
N LEU A 139 -3.03 3.64 32.60
CA LEU A 139 -3.04 2.75 33.79
C LEU A 139 -2.19 1.48 33.65
N ASN A 140 -1.97 1.03 32.39
CA ASN A 140 -1.12 -0.13 32.08
C ASN A 140 0.37 0.22 32.02
N SER A 141 0.75 1.48 32.19
CA SER A 141 2.15 1.91 32.23
C SER A 141 2.90 1.38 33.46
N GLU A 142 4.22 1.33 33.37
CA GLU A 142 5.04 0.84 34.48
C GLU A 142 4.89 1.70 35.74
N VAL A 143 4.83 3.02 35.60
CA VAL A 143 4.66 3.97 36.70
C VAL A 143 3.28 3.81 37.34
N CYS A 144 2.21 3.89 36.55
CA CYS A 144 0.83 3.81 37.05
C CYS A 144 0.52 2.43 37.65
N HIS A 145 1.00 1.37 37.07
CA HIS A 145 0.85 0.01 37.60
C HIS A 145 1.46 -0.15 39.00
N ASN A 146 2.64 0.44 39.27
CA ASN A 146 3.26 0.40 40.60
C ASN A 146 2.50 1.27 41.59
N ILE A 147 1.97 2.44 41.20
CA ILE A 147 1.09 3.25 42.03
C ILE A 147 -0.16 2.45 42.45
N LEU A 148 -0.82 1.79 41.52
CA LEU A 148 -2.00 0.96 41.78
C LEU A 148 -1.72 -0.17 42.77
N LYS A 149 -0.53 -0.76 42.71
CA LYS A 149 -0.06 -1.78 43.65
C LYS A 149 0.42 -1.26 45.00
N GLY A 150 0.35 0.05 45.24
CA GLY A 150 0.84 0.67 46.47
C GLY A 150 2.38 0.77 46.59
N LYS A 151 3.10 0.55 45.49
CA LYS A 151 4.58 0.60 45.43
C LYS A 151 5.08 1.97 44.97
N LYS A 152 4.75 3.03 45.75
CA LYS A 152 5.05 4.42 45.38
C LYS A 152 6.54 4.69 45.20
N GLU A 153 7.41 4.12 46.03
CA GLU A 153 8.87 4.30 45.88
C GLU A 153 9.41 3.71 44.60
N GLU A 154 8.87 2.57 44.16
CA GLU A 154 9.25 1.97 42.89
C GLU A 154 8.76 2.81 41.72
N ALA A 155 7.55 3.38 41.78
CA ALA A 155 7.06 4.29 40.74
C ALA A 155 7.96 5.56 40.65
N ILE A 156 8.41 6.11 41.80
CA ILE A 156 9.36 7.23 41.85
C ILE A 156 10.69 6.86 41.21
N ARG A 157 11.24 5.67 41.52
CA ARG A 157 12.50 5.17 40.94
C ARG A 157 12.40 5.08 39.42
N ILE A 158 11.32 4.49 38.90
CA ILE A 158 11.08 4.35 37.48
C ILE A 158 10.94 5.72 36.80
N ALA A 159 10.14 6.63 37.34
CA ALA A 159 10.00 7.98 36.79
C ALA A 159 11.34 8.73 36.75
N SER A 160 12.18 8.55 37.80
CA SER A 160 13.53 9.13 37.84
C SER A 160 14.48 8.56 36.81
N GLU A 161 14.36 7.27 36.44
CA GLU A 161 15.13 6.67 35.33
C GLU A 161 14.79 7.34 33.99
N TYR A 162 13.49 7.47 33.66
CA TYR A 162 13.07 8.17 32.43
C TYR A 162 13.50 9.65 32.44
N LYS A 163 13.35 10.34 33.59
CA LYS A 163 13.80 11.73 33.76
C LYS A 163 15.30 11.89 33.52
N ALA A 164 16.11 10.95 33.97
CA ALA A 164 17.56 10.99 33.81
C ALA A 164 17.97 10.91 32.32
N VAL A 165 17.22 10.17 31.50
CA VAL A 165 17.52 10.00 30.06
C VAL A 165 16.88 11.09 29.20
N PHE A 166 15.61 11.40 29.44
CA PHE A 166 14.83 12.31 28.58
C PHE A 166 14.85 13.77 29.06
N GLY A 167 15.25 14.04 30.27
CA GLY A 167 15.35 15.42 30.81
C GLY A 167 14.00 16.15 30.78
N ASP A 168 13.93 17.26 30.05
CA ASP A 168 12.73 18.08 29.84
C ASP A 168 11.77 17.51 28.80
N ARG A 169 12.11 16.37 28.21
CA ARG A 169 11.32 15.62 27.23
C ARG A 169 10.50 14.48 27.88
N TYR A 170 10.52 14.35 29.21
CA TYR A 170 9.70 13.40 29.97
C TYR A 170 8.60 14.08 30.72
N PHE A 171 7.36 13.62 30.58
CA PHE A 171 6.16 14.13 31.18
C PHE A 171 5.41 13.03 31.92
N LEU A 172 4.87 13.34 33.13
CA LEU A 172 3.91 12.46 33.79
C LEU A 172 2.52 12.71 33.19
N GLU A 173 1.86 11.66 32.74
CA GLU A 173 0.60 11.72 32.00
C GLU A 173 -0.57 11.47 32.95
N ILE A 174 -1.44 12.46 33.10
CA ILE A 174 -2.73 12.30 33.78
C ILE A 174 -3.83 12.17 32.75
N GLN A 175 -4.82 11.30 33.01
CA GLN A 175 -5.88 11.01 32.08
C GLN A 175 -7.26 11.42 32.60
N GLY A 176 -8.12 11.92 31.67
CA GLY A 176 -9.48 12.37 31.92
C GLY A 176 -10.56 11.28 31.81
N THR A 177 -10.24 10.01 32.06
CA THR A 177 -11.16 8.87 31.82
C THR A 177 -12.23 8.69 32.91
N LYS A 178 -12.17 9.49 34.01
CA LYS A 178 -13.09 9.46 35.17
C LYS A 178 -13.18 8.13 35.92
N LEU A 179 -12.33 7.14 35.63
CA LEU A 179 -12.23 5.91 36.38
C LEU A 179 -11.72 6.19 37.81
N LYS A 180 -12.22 5.44 38.82
CA LYS A 180 -11.78 5.60 40.21
C LYS A 180 -10.27 5.36 40.36
N GLU A 181 -9.76 4.34 39.69
CA GLU A 181 -8.34 4.00 39.64
C GLU A 181 -7.53 5.15 39.05
N GLN A 182 -8.03 5.74 37.94
CA GLN A 182 -7.36 6.86 37.29
C GLN A 182 -7.29 8.09 38.17
N LYS A 183 -8.37 8.46 38.86
CA LYS A 183 -8.36 9.59 39.79
C LYS A 183 -7.33 9.41 40.91
N ARG A 184 -7.25 8.21 41.48
CA ARG A 184 -6.24 7.87 42.47
C ARG A 184 -4.81 8.01 41.91
N VAL A 185 -4.57 7.51 40.71
CA VAL A 185 -3.27 7.58 40.03
C VAL A 185 -2.92 9.02 39.72
N ASN A 186 -3.84 9.82 39.17
CA ASN A 186 -3.62 11.23 38.85
C ASN A 186 -3.14 12.03 40.05
N SER A 187 -3.78 11.86 41.24
CA SER A 187 -3.37 12.56 42.43
C SER A 187 -1.93 12.24 42.86
N VAL A 188 -1.53 10.97 42.75
CA VAL A 188 -0.14 10.53 43.05
C VAL A 188 0.86 11.05 42.02
N LEU A 189 0.50 11.06 40.72
CA LEU A 189 1.37 11.58 39.67
C LEU A 189 1.63 13.08 39.83
N ILE A 190 0.61 13.87 40.19
CA ILE A 190 0.75 15.31 40.49
C ILE A 190 1.73 15.53 41.63
N GLU A 191 1.58 14.80 42.74
CA GLU A 191 2.51 14.86 43.87
C GLU A 191 3.95 14.47 43.46
N MET A 192 4.09 13.41 42.65
CA MET A 192 5.39 12.95 42.13
C MET A 192 6.01 13.98 41.17
N GLY A 193 5.23 14.61 40.30
CA GLY A 193 5.67 15.67 39.43
C GLY A 193 6.30 16.84 40.17
N ALA A 194 5.63 17.31 41.18
CA ALA A 194 6.16 18.38 42.04
C ALA A 194 7.46 17.96 42.76
N LYS A 195 7.52 16.75 43.33
CA LYS A 195 8.69 16.22 44.03
C LYS A 195 9.91 16.02 43.13
N LEU A 196 9.70 15.52 41.90
CA LEU A 196 10.76 15.15 40.94
C LEU A 196 11.06 16.27 39.93
N ASN A 197 10.35 17.39 40.00
CA ASN A 197 10.40 18.44 38.99
C ASN A 197 10.16 17.89 37.57
N ILE A 198 9.11 17.07 37.42
CA ILE A 198 8.66 16.52 36.11
C ILE A 198 7.32 17.18 35.78
N PRO A 199 7.19 17.81 34.60
CA PRO A 199 5.93 18.43 34.18
C PRO A 199 4.82 17.40 33.98
N ILE A 200 3.58 17.83 34.25
CA ILE A 200 2.37 17.02 34.09
C ILE A 200 1.73 17.36 32.76
N VAL A 201 1.22 16.38 32.04
CA VAL A 201 0.45 16.57 30.77
C VAL A 201 -0.88 15.85 30.83
N ALA A 202 -1.94 16.47 30.30
CA ALA A 202 -3.27 15.89 30.25
C ALA A 202 -3.52 15.16 28.92
N THR A 203 -4.06 13.93 28.99
CA THR A 203 -4.54 13.16 27.85
C THR A 203 -5.88 12.50 28.13
N ASN A 204 -6.44 11.78 27.15
CA ASN A 204 -7.69 11.04 27.34
C ASN A 204 -7.67 9.61 26.80
N ASP A 205 -6.56 9.16 26.25
CA ASP A 205 -6.45 7.80 25.71
C ASP A 205 -7.62 7.48 24.74
N CYS A 206 -7.79 8.37 23.73
CA CYS A 206 -8.97 8.36 22.86
C CYS A 206 -9.00 7.14 21.97
N HIS A 207 -10.09 6.35 22.02
CA HIS A 207 -10.29 5.16 21.18
C HIS A 207 -11.48 5.29 20.23
N TYR A 208 -12.35 6.27 20.45
CA TYR A 208 -13.48 6.59 19.58
C TYR A 208 -13.74 8.10 19.58
N LEU A 209 -14.46 8.58 18.56
CA LEU A 209 -14.53 10.00 18.28
C LEU A 209 -15.48 10.75 19.23
N THR A 210 -16.70 10.26 19.38
CA THR A 210 -17.73 10.90 20.24
C THR A 210 -18.20 9.93 21.32
N LYS A 211 -18.74 10.48 22.39
CA LYS A 211 -19.28 9.68 23.50
C LYS A 211 -20.34 8.66 23.06
N HIS A 212 -21.07 8.94 21.99
CA HIS A 212 -22.09 8.06 21.42
C HIS A 212 -21.50 6.85 20.67
N ASP A 213 -20.21 6.90 20.27
CA ASP A 213 -19.55 5.84 19.53
C ASP A 213 -19.08 4.67 20.44
N PHE A 214 -19.31 4.77 21.76
CA PHE A 214 -18.97 3.72 22.72
C PHE A 214 -19.52 2.33 22.32
N ASN A 215 -20.78 2.25 21.90
CA ASN A 215 -21.37 0.97 21.50
C ASN A 215 -20.71 0.37 20.24
N SER A 216 -20.34 1.20 19.31
CA SER A 216 -19.62 0.75 18.08
C SER A 216 -18.21 0.27 18.42
N HIS A 217 -17.54 0.96 19.33
CA HIS A 217 -16.25 0.56 19.87
C HIS A 217 -16.34 -0.76 20.64
N ASP A 218 -17.35 -0.93 21.50
CA ASP A 218 -17.57 -2.18 22.24
C ASP A 218 -17.86 -3.36 21.32
N ALA A 219 -18.60 -3.14 20.21
CA ALA A 219 -18.79 -4.14 19.17
C ALA A 219 -17.47 -4.48 18.44
N LEU A 220 -16.59 -3.48 18.19
CA LEU A 220 -15.28 -3.68 17.59
C LEU A 220 -14.39 -4.58 18.47
N LEU A 221 -14.36 -4.33 19.78
CA LEU A 221 -13.64 -5.18 20.74
C LEU A 221 -14.18 -6.62 20.76
N CYS A 222 -15.50 -6.80 20.60
CA CYS A 222 -16.08 -8.13 20.46
C CYS A 222 -15.66 -8.81 19.16
N ILE A 223 -15.52 -8.07 18.07
CA ILE A 223 -14.98 -8.60 16.79
C ILE A 223 -13.55 -9.08 16.99
N GLN A 224 -12.72 -8.32 17.69
CA GLN A 224 -11.32 -8.64 18.00
C GLN A 224 -11.20 -9.91 18.84
N THR A 225 -11.99 -10.01 19.91
CA THR A 225 -11.87 -11.10 20.91
C THR A 225 -12.70 -12.33 20.57
N GLY A 226 -13.57 -12.24 19.55
CA GLY A 226 -14.49 -13.33 19.18
C GLY A 226 -15.67 -13.50 20.15
N SER A 227 -15.91 -12.55 21.05
CA SER A 227 -16.96 -12.58 22.07
C SER A 227 -18.29 -12.04 21.56
N LEU A 228 -19.40 -12.30 22.28
CA LEU A 228 -20.69 -11.67 22.03
C LEU A 228 -20.85 -10.43 22.89
N VAL A 229 -21.51 -9.39 22.37
CA VAL A 229 -21.78 -8.14 23.11
C VAL A 229 -22.53 -8.40 24.42
N LYS A 230 -23.43 -9.37 24.45
CA LYS A 230 -24.22 -9.78 25.62
C LYS A 230 -23.46 -10.55 26.70
N GLU A 231 -22.22 -11.01 26.43
CA GLU A 231 -21.43 -11.72 27.43
C GLU A 231 -20.92 -10.77 28.49
N GLU A 232 -21.14 -11.11 29.78
CA GLU A 232 -20.71 -10.30 30.90
C GLU A 232 -19.19 -10.39 31.15
N LYS A 233 -18.63 -11.59 31.01
CA LYS A 233 -17.20 -11.87 31.25
C LYS A 233 -16.40 -11.80 29.95
N ARG A 234 -16.17 -10.62 29.44
CA ARG A 234 -15.34 -10.36 28.25
C ARG A 234 -14.48 -9.11 28.43
N PHE A 235 -13.54 -8.93 27.54
CA PHE A 235 -12.78 -7.68 27.47
C PHE A 235 -13.70 -6.54 27.02
N ARG A 236 -13.70 -5.45 27.77
CA ARG A 236 -14.38 -4.20 27.41
C ARG A 236 -13.79 -3.03 28.22
N PHE A 237 -13.93 -1.83 27.73
CA PHE A 237 -13.55 -0.64 28.47
C PHE A 237 -14.58 -0.33 29.56
N ASN A 238 -14.09 0.06 30.72
CA ASN A 238 -14.96 0.46 31.84
C ASN A 238 -15.38 1.93 31.66
N GLY A 239 -16.66 2.13 31.34
CA GLY A 239 -17.19 3.49 31.08
C GLY A 239 -17.03 3.92 29.62
N ASN A 240 -17.59 5.11 29.32
CA ASN A 240 -17.70 5.66 27.98
C ASN A 240 -16.93 7.00 27.83
N GLU A 241 -15.80 7.13 28.52
CA GLU A 241 -15.08 8.39 28.63
C GLU A 241 -13.81 8.47 27.71
N PHE A 242 -13.54 7.45 26.87
CA PHE A 242 -12.36 7.36 26.00
C PHE A 242 -12.60 8.00 24.61
N TYR A 243 -13.31 9.14 24.58
CA TYR A 243 -13.61 9.87 23.34
C TYR A 243 -12.80 11.17 23.21
N LEU A 244 -12.82 11.78 22.04
CA LEU A 244 -12.15 13.05 21.75
C LEU A 244 -12.89 14.19 22.47
N LYS A 245 -12.48 14.48 23.70
CA LYS A 245 -13.10 15.53 24.55
C LYS A 245 -12.72 16.93 24.08
N SER A 246 -13.63 17.89 24.26
CA SER A 246 -13.29 19.31 24.17
C SER A 246 -12.36 19.75 25.31
N ARG A 247 -11.74 20.93 25.16
CA ARG A 247 -10.90 21.51 26.21
C ARG A 247 -11.66 21.66 27.54
N GLU A 248 -12.90 22.11 27.48
CA GLU A 248 -13.77 22.29 28.64
C GLU A 248 -14.10 20.94 29.32
N GLU A 249 -14.42 19.92 28.53
CA GLU A 249 -14.65 18.57 29.05
C GLU A 249 -13.38 17.98 29.69
N MET A 250 -12.21 18.21 29.05
CA MET A 250 -10.93 17.79 29.61
C MET A 250 -10.60 18.50 30.91
N LYS A 251 -10.78 19.83 30.95
CA LYS A 251 -10.57 20.63 32.16
C LYS A 251 -11.35 20.08 33.36
N ILE A 252 -12.65 19.83 33.17
CA ILE A 252 -13.51 19.20 34.18
C ILE A 252 -13.03 17.77 34.53
N ALA A 253 -12.60 17.00 33.55
CA ALA A 253 -12.22 15.59 33.74
C ALA A 253 -10.92 15.41 34.55
N ILE A 254 -10.03 16.42 34.57
CA ILE A 254 -8.77 16.45 35.31
C ILE A 254 -8.80 17.36 36.54
N ASP A 255 -9.99 17.65 37.05
CA ASP A 255 -10.21 18.44 38.26
C ASP A 255 -9.54 19.84 38.18
N ASP A 256 -9.68 20.55 37.04
CA ASP A 256 -9.20 21.92 36.75
C ASP A 256 -7.66 22.11 36.84
N TYR A 257 -6.87 21.06 36.63
CA TYR A 257 -5.41 21.18 36.61
C TYR A 257 -4.91 21.80 35.27
N GLU A 258 -4.95 23.15 35.22
CA GLU A 258 -4.76 23.95 34.01
C GLU A 258 -3.36 23.76 33.38
N ASP A 259 -2.29 23.69 34.20
CA ASP A 259 -0.91 23.52 33.70
C ASP A 259 -0.75 22.26 32.81
N ALA A 260 -1.51 21.19 33.11
CA ALA A 260 -1.45 19.97 32.32
C ALA A 260 -2.08 20.15 30.94
N LEU A 261 -3.05 21.04 30.76
CA LEU A 261 -3.62 21.40 29.46
C LEU A 261 -2.64 22.31 28.70
N GLU A 262 -2.05 23.31 29.35
CA GLU A 262 -1.05 24.19 28.73
C GLU A 262 0.17 23.41 28.24
N ASN A 263 0.62 22.38 28.95
CA ASN A 263 1.73 21.52 28.57
C ASN A 263 1.44 20.71 27.29
N THR A 264 0.17 20.48 26.91
CA THR A 264 -0.16 19.86 25.61
C THR A 264 0.25 20.76 24.43
N LEU A 265 0.05 22.06 24.58
CA LEU A 265 0.45 23.07 23.59
C LEU A 265 1.97 23.19 23.50
N LEU A 266 2.65 23.20 24.67
CA LEU A 266 4.12 23.21 24.75
C LEU A 266 4.72 22.02 23.99
N ILE A 267 4.17 20.83 24.17
CA ILE A 267 4.62 19.62 23.45
C ILE A 267 4.33 19.76 21.96
N ALA A 268 3.13 20.23 21.60
CA ALA A 268 2.75 20.41 20.21
C ALA A 268 3.65 21.44 19.49
N GLU A 269 4.07 22.50 20.16
CA GLU A 269 5.01 23.49 19.60
C GLU A 269 6.39 22.87 19.31
N ARG A 270 6.85 21.95 20.16
CA ARG A 270 8.14 21.27 20.06
C ARG A 270 8.19 20.19 18.99
N CYS A 271 7.04 19.71 18.51
CA CYS A 271 6.95 18.67 17.49
C CYS A 271 6.84 19.30 16.10
N GLU A 272 7.83 19.07 15.24
CA GLU A 272 7.81 19.53 13.84
C GLU A 272 8.42 18.47 12.95
N ILE A 273 7.59 17.87 12.08
CA ILE A 273 7.98 16.79 11.17
C ILE A 273 7.50 17.14 9.77
N ASP A 274 8.37 16.99 8.81
CA ASP A 274 8.01 17.06 7.38
C ASP A 274 8.41 15.76 6.68
N LEU A 275 7.40 14.98 6.28
CA LEU A 275 7.57 13.71 5.55
C LEU A 275 7.55 13.90 4.03
N LYS A 276 7.42 15.13 3.55
CA LYS A 276 7.44 15.40 2.12
C LYS A 276 8.86 15.20 1.61
N THR A 277 9.01 14.40 0.56
CA THR A 277 10.28 14.25 -0.16
C THR A 277 10.09 14.57 -1.64
N GLU A 278 11.13 15.13 -2.25
CA GLU A 278 11.25 15.32 -3.69
C GLU A 278 12.29 14.35 -4.28
N ASP A 279 13.05 13.67 -3.42
CA ASP A 279 14.10 12.73 -3.80
C ASP A 279 13.57 11.29 -3.89
N TYR A 280 14.09 10.55 -4.86
CA TYR A 280 13.81 9.12 -5.02
C TYR A 280 14.91 8.27 -4.38
N HIS A 281 14.51 7.29 -3.61
CA HIS A 281 15.40 6.29 -3.00
C HIS A 281 15.66 5.14 -3.98
N LEU A 282 16.47 5.39 -5.00
CA LEU A 282 16.81 4.41 -6.02
C LEU A 282 18.02 3.58 -5.59
N PRO A 283 17.93 2.24 -5.60
CA PRO A 283 19.08 1.40 -5.32
C PRO A 283 20.12 1.52 -6.44
N LYS A 284 21.40 1.51 -6.05
CA LYS A 284 22.53 1.44 -6.98
C LYS A 284 22.95 -0.01 -7.18
N LEU A 285 23.17 -0.40 -8.43
CA LEU A 285 23.80 -1.67 -8.74
C LEU A 285 25.31 -1.47 -8.81
N ILE A 286 26.01 -2.17 -7.94
CA ILE A 286 27.48 -2.20 -7.89
C ILE A 286 27.93 -3.56 -8.47
N SER A 287 29.05 -3.57 -9.17
CA SER A 287 29.68 -4.80 -9.67
C SER A 287 29.91 -5.82 -8.55
N ASP A 288 29.91 -7.11 -8.84
CA ASP A 288 30.01 -8.18 -7.85
C ASP A 288 31.30 -8.10 -7.00
N ASP A 289 32.33 -7.44 -7.51
CA ASP A 289 33.59 -7.16 -6.78
C ASP A 289 33.56 -5.83 -5.98
N GLY A 290 32.45 -5.08 -6.05
CA GLY A 290 32.26 -3.82 -5.34
C GLY A 290 33.10 -2.65 -5.86
N SER A 291 33.77 -2.78 -7.00
CA SER A 291 34.81 -1.86 -7.46
C SER A 291 34.33 -0.73 -8.36
N THR A 292 33.23 -0.93 -9.09
CA THR A 292 32.75 0.04 -10.11
C THR A 292 31.23 0.08 -10.21
N GLU A 293 30.68 1.27 -10.40
CA GLU A 293 29.29 1.47 -10.81
C GLU A 293 29.11 0.96 -12.25
N ILE A 294 28.09 0.15 -12.49
CA ILE A 294 27.84 -0.47 -13.79
C ILE A 294 27.34 0.59 -14.78
N ASN A 295 27.97 0.68 -15.96
CA ASN A 295 27.58 1.64 -16.99
C ASN A 295 26.46 1.04 -17.90
N ILE A 296 25.25 1.56 -17.77
CA ILE A 296 24.08 1.13 -18.52
C ILE A 296 24.30 1.26 -20.05
N LYS A 297 25.00 2.30 -20.50
CA LYS A 297 25.25 2.57 -21.94
C LYS A 297 26.12 1.49 -22.56
N GLU A 298 27.18 1.08 -21.87
CA GLU A 298 28.07 0.00 -22.34
C GLU A 298 27.32 -1.32 -22.45
N MET A 299 26.51 -1.65 -21.44
CA MET A 299 25.69 -2.88 -21.47
C MET A 299 24.73 -2.91 -22.67
N VAL A 300 24.02 -1.80 -22.89
CA VAL A 300 23.02 -1.68 -23.95
C VAL A 300 23.68 -1.76 -25.34
N LEU A 301 24.81 -1.08 -25.56
CA LEU A 301 25.54 -1.12 -26.83
C LEU A 301 26.12 -2.50 -27.12
N SER A 302 26.74 -3.15 -26.13
CA SER A 302 27.25 -4.51 -26.26
C SER A 302 26.11 -5.51 -26.58
N SER A 303 24.93 -5.35 -25.96
CA SER A 303 23.77 -6.18 -26.27
C SER A 303 23.25 -5.96 -27.70
N LEU A 304 23.26 -4.71 -28.20
CA LEU A 304 22.89 -4.40 -29.58
C LEU A 304 23.84 -5.08 -30.58
N GLU A 305 25.15 -4.94 -30.36
CA GLU A 305 26.18 -5.57 -31.22
C GLU A 305 25.99 -7.09 -31.26
N ASN A 306 25.81 -7.72 -30.10
CA ASN A 306 25.56 -9.16 -29.98
C ASN A 306 24.29 -9.60 -30.76
N LYS A 307 23.18 -8.84 -30.64
CA LYS A 307 21.95 -9.18 -31.42
C LYS A 307 22.13 -9.02 -32.93
N ILE A 308 23.01 -8.12 -33.36
CA ILE A 308 23.33 -7.97 -34.80
C ILE A 308 24.23 -9.10 -35.27
N GLU A 309 25.28 -9.45 -34.56
CA GLU A 309 26.15 -10.59 -34.87
C GLU A 309 25.37 -11.90 -34.96
N ASN A 310 24.43 -12.11 -34.04
CA ASN A 310 23.53 -13.27 -34.04
C ASN A 310 22.37 -13.16 -35.06
N LYS A 311 22.34 -12.13 -35.90
CA LYS A 311 21.32 -11.88 -36.96
C LYS A 311 19.88 -11.76 -36.45
N VAL A 312 19.69 -11.44 -35.15
CA VAL A 312 18.38 -11.13 -34.55
C VAL A 312 17.89 -9.78 -35.08
N ILE A 313 18.80 -8.82 -35.17
CA ILE A 313 18.59 -7.49 -35.75
C ILE A 313 19.38 -7.39 -37.04
N PRO A 314 18.75 -7.00 -38.18
CA PRO A 314 19.50 -6.79 -39.43
C PRO A 314 20.54 -5.68 -39.31
N SER A 315 21.75 -5.89 -39.77
CA SER A 315 22.83 -4.89 -39.71
C SER A 315 22.47 -3.56 -40.40
N SER A 316 21.63 -3.60 -41.44
CA SER A 316 21.11 -2.41 -42.13
C SER A 316 20.26 -1.48 -41.23
N LYS A 317 19.78 -1.98 -40.10
CA LYS A 317 18.98 -1.19 -39.12
C LYS A 317 19.80 -0.62 -37.95
N PHE A 318 21.11 -0.85 -37.89
CA PHE A 318 21.97 -0.43 -36.80
C PHE A 318 21.76 1.06 -36.39
N GLU A 319 21.80 1.97 -37.39
CA GLU A 319 21.64 3.40 -37.11
C GLU A 319 20.26 3.76 -36.54
N VAL A 320 19.21 3.08 -36.93
CA VAL A 320 17.84 3.26 -36.44
C VAL A 320 17.79 2.90 -34.95
N TYR A 321 18.35 1.74 -34.59
CA TYR A 321 18.38 1.27 -33.20
C TYR A 321 19.28 2.14 -32.33
N LYS A 322 20.48 2.53 -32.84
CA LYS A 322 21.39 3.41 -32.11
C LYS A 322 20.77 4.76 -31.80
N LYS A 323 20.11 5.39 -32.77
CA LYS A 323 19.40 6.65 -32.57
C LYS A 323 18.31 6.55 -31.51
N ARG A 324 17.57 5.42 -31.50
CA ARG A 324 16.55 5.15 -30.49
C ARG A 324 17.17 4.93 -29.10
N ILE A 325 18.30 4.23 -29.00
CA ILE A 325 19.06 4.05 -27.74
C ILE A 325 19.53 5.39 -27.19
N ASP A 326 20.15 6.23 -28.02
CA ASP A 326 20.66 7.52 -27.58
C ASP A 326 19.52 8.43 -27.05
N HIS A 327 18.35 8.38 -27.70
CA HIS A 327 17.16 9.10 -27.25
C HIS A 327 16.64 8.56 -25.89
N GLU A 328 16.45 7.25 -25.75
CA GLU A 328 15.93 6.65 -24.52
C GLU A 328 16.90 6.82 -23.34
N LEU A 329 18.21 6.62 -23.56
CA LEU A 329 19.24 6.80 -22.52
C LEU A 329 19.31 8.23 -22.04
N SER A 330 19.19 9.23 -22.94
CA SER A 330 19.15 10.64 -22.51
C SER A 330 18.02 10.87 -21.53
N ILE A 331 16.81 10.41 -21.82
CA ILE A 331 15.65 10.57 -20.94
C ILE A 331 15.82 9.80 -19.61
N ILE A 332 16.30 8.55 -19.67
CA ILE A 332 16.54 7.73 -18.48
C ILE A 332 17.56 8.40 -17.55
N GLN A 333 18.65 8.96 -18.11
CA GLN A 333 19.71 9.66 -17.37
C GLN A 333 19.23 10.97 -16.79
N ASP A 334 18.54 11.80 -17.58
CA ASP A 334 18.00 13.09 -17.13
C ASP A 334 16.98 12.91 -15.98
N MET A 335 16.26 11.78 -15.96
CA MET A 335 15.30 11.42 -14.90
C MET A 335 15.96 10.63 -13.75
N GLY A 336 17.23 10.23 -13.83
CA GLY A 336 17.97 9.51 -12.80
C GLY A 336 17.54 8.05 -12.58
N TYR A 337 16.95 7.37 -13.59
CA TYR A 337 16.42 6.01 -13.45
C TYR A 337 17.36 4.89 -13.87
N GLU A 338 18.63 5.15 -14.15
CA GLU A 338 19.62 4.15 -14.58
C GLU A 338 19.72 2.98 -13.59
N GLY A 339 19.83 3.29 -12.29
CA GLY A 339 19.88 2.29 -11.22
C GLY A 339 18.64 1.37 -11.20
N TYR A 340 17.46 1.92 -11.46
CA TYR A 340 16.23 1.14 -11.53
C TYR A 340 16.27 0.08 -12.65
N PHE A 341 16.66 0.47 -13.87
CA PHE A 341 16.79 -0.47 -14.99
C PHE A 341 17.83 -1.55 -14.71
N LEU A 342 18.97 -1.16 -14.14
CA LEU A 342 20.05 -2.10 -13.82
C LEU A 342 19.63 -3.13 -12.77
N VAL A 343 18.95 -2.72 -11.70
CA VAL A 343 18.45 -3.62 -10.66
C VAL A 343 17.40 -4.58 -11.22
N VAL A 344 16.48 -4.08 -12.07
CA VAL A 344 15.49 -4.93 -12.73
C VAL A 344 16.15 -5.96 -13.64
N SER A 345 17.12 -5.53 -14.45
CA SER A 345 17.90 -6.43 -15.31
C SER A 345 18.63 -7.52 -14.52
N ASP A 346 19.19 -7.14 -13.35
CA ASP A 346 19.96 -8.04 -12.50
C ASP A 346 19.13 -9.24 -12.00
N PHE A 347 17.99 -9.00 -11.38
CA PHE A 347 17.20 -10.10 -10.83
C PHE A 347 16.45 -10.89 -11.93
N ILE A 348 16.15 -10.29 -13.09
CA ILE A 348 15.63 -11.03 -14.25
C ILE A 348 16.71 -11.96 -14.80
N ARG A 349 17.94 -11.50 -14.92
CA ARG A 349 19.08 -12.31 -15.35
C ARG A 349 19.32 -13.47 -14.38
N PHE A 350 19.28 -13.20 -13.07
CA PHE A 350 19.34 -14.27 -12.07
C PHE A 350 18.25 -15.32 -12.31
N ALA A 351 17.01 -14.89 -12.50
CA ALA A 351 15.89 -15.82 -12.74
C ALA A 351 16.13 -16.69 -14.00
N LYS A 352 16.50 -16.05 -15.11
CA LYS A 352 16.74 -16.75 -16.39
C LYS A 352 17.91 -17.74 -16.26
N THR A 353 19.01 -17.36 -15.60
CA THR A 353 20.18 -18.21 -15.39
C THR A 353 19.86 -19.43 -14.52
N ASN A 354 18.96 -19.28 -13.55
CA ASN A 354 18.51 -20.37 -12.67
C ASN A 354 17.28 -21.11 -13.21
N SER A 355 16.97 -20.99 -14.52
CA SER A 355 15.85 -21.67 -15.16
C SER A 355 14.48 -21.38 -14.53
N ILE A 356 14.32 -20.17 -13.97
CA ILE A 356 13.04 -19.65 -13.50
C ILE A 356 12.40 -18.87 -14.65
N PRO A 357 11.29 -19.33 -15.21
CA PRO A 357 10.64 -18.63 -16.31
C PRO A 357 10.20 -17.22 -15.94
N VAL A 358 10.54 -16.28 -16.81
CA VAL A 358 10.12 -14.88 -16.75
C VAL A 358 9.23 -14.59 -17.95
N GLY A 359 8.19 -13.78 -17.77
CA GLY A 359 7.33 -13.35 -18.87
C GLY A 359 8.06 -12.44 -19.86
N PRO A 360 7.58 -12.34 -21.11
CA PRO A 360 8.24 -11.58 -22.17
C PRO A 360 8.17 -10.05 -21.97
N GLY A 361 7.59 -9.60 -20.88
CA GLY A 361 7.28 -8.21 -20.61
C GLY A 361 5.82 -7.86 -20.86
N ARG A 362 5.35 -6.83 -20.17
CA ARG A 362 3.96 -6.34 -20.27
C ARG A 362 3.88 -4.84 -19.98
N GLY A 363 2.70 -4.26 -20.21
CA GLY A 363 2.44 -2.86 -19.91
C GLY A 363 3.21 -1.90 -20.80
N SER A 364 3.63 -0.77 -20.25
CA SER A 364 4.32 0.29 -20.98
C SER A 364 5.82 0.01 -21.20
N ALA A 365 6.44 -0.78 -20.33
CA ALA A 365 7.87 -1.11 -20.41
C ALA A 365 8.26 -1.80 -21.74
N ALA A 366 7.32 -2.50 -22.39
CA ALA A 366 7.53 -3.07 -23.74
C ALA A 366 7.84 -1.99 -24.81
N GLY A 367 7.56 -0.71 -24.55
CA GLY A 367 7.91 0.42 -25.42
C GLY A 367 9.37 0.86 -25.34
N SER A 368 10.17 0.32 -24.41
CA SER A 368 11.58 0.68 -24.24
C SER A 368 12.52 -0.30 -24.93
N LEU A 369 13.37 0.22 -25.81
CA LEU A 369 14.47 -0.53 -26.43
C LEU A 369 15.59 -0.82 -25.43
N VAL A 370 15.87 0.12 -24.54
CA VAL A 370 16.83 -0.08 -23.44
C VAL A 370 16.40 -1.26 -22.55
N ALA A 371 15.12 -1.34 -22.18
CA ALA A 371 14.58 -2.48 -21.45
C ALA A 371 14.72 -3.81 -22.23
N ASN A 372 14.52 -3.79 -23.54
CA ASN A 372 14.71 -4.97 -24.39
C ASN A 372 16.18 -5.42 -24.48
N LEU A 373 17.10 -4.47 -24.62
CA LEU A 373 18.53 -4.75 -24.70
C LEU A 373 19.14 -5.17 -23.35
N LEU A 374 18.57 -4.73 -22.23
CA LEU A 374 18.89 -5.19 -20.89
C LEU A 374 18.19 -6.52 -20.50
N GLU A 375 17.52 -7.17 -21.46
CA GLU A 375 16.78 -8.43 -21.28
C GLU A 375 15.60 -8.36 -20.28
N ILE A 376 15.15 -7.13 -19.94
CA ILE A 376 13.98 -6.90 -19.10
C ILE A 376 12.70 -7.31 -19.85
N THR A 377 12.63 -6.98 -21.15
CA THR A 377 11.53 -7.40 -22.04
C THR A 377 12.05 -8.18 -23.23
N GLU A 378 11.19 -9.01 -23.84
CA GLU A 378 11.50 -9.76 -25.07
C GLU A 378 10.83 -9.16 -26.31
N VAL A 379 10.02 -8.11 -26.12
CA VAL A 379 9.34 -7.39 -27.21
C VAL A 379 10.27 -6.34 -27.79
N ASP A 380 10.50 -6.38 -29.10
CA ASP A 380 11.27 -5.38 -29.81
C ASP A 380 10.38 -4.16 -30.16
N PRO A 381 10.54 -3.02 -29.48
CA PRO A 381 9.68 -1.85 -29.69
C PRO A 381 9.87 -1.19 -31.06
N VAL A 382 11.04 -1.35 -31.68
CA VAL A 382 11.30 -0.81 -33.02
C VAL A 382 10.57 -1.64 -34.09
N LYS A 383 10.51 -2.95 -33.90
CA LYS A 383 9.77 -3.86 -34.82
C LYS A 383 8.27 -3.60 -34.82
N TYR A 384 7.72 -3.31 -33.61
CA TYR A 384 6.27 -3.12 -33.40
C TYR A 384 5.86 -1.64 -33.33
N ASP A 385 6.76 -0.70 -33.64
CA ASP A 385 6.51 0.74 -33.66
C ASP A 385 5.88 1.28 -32.36
N LEU A 386 6.41 0.80 -31.20
CA LEU A 386 5.96 1.18 -29.87
C LEU A 386 6.63 2.49 -29.42
N ILE A 387 5.89 3.29 -28.66
CA ILE A 387 6.27 4.63 -28.23
C ILE A 387 6.90 4.57 -26.83
N PHE A 388 8.13 5.11 -26.69
CA PHE A 388 8.87 5.17 -25.43
C PHE A 388 8.24 6.14 -24.41
N GLU A 389 7.72 7.28 -24.88
CA GLU A 389 7.12 8.32 -24.05
C GLU A 389 5.83 7.87 -23.34
N ARG A 390 5.24 6.75 -23.79
CA ARG A 390 4.17 6.08 -23.03
C ARG A 390 4.69 5.43 -21.75
N PHE A 391 5.94 5.00 -21.73
CA PHE A 391 6.60 4.39 -20.56
C PHE A 391 7.27 5.45 -19.70
N LEU A 392 8.23 6.21 -20.26
CA LEU A 392 8.86 7.34 -19.58
C LEU A 392 8.61 8.62 -20.39
N ASN A 393 8.02 9.60 -19.73
CA ASN A 393 7.65 10.86 -20.33
C ASN A 393 8.38 12.00 -19.62
N PRO A 394 9.31 12.72 -20.28
CA PRO A 394 10.07 13.83 -19.68
C PRO A 394 9.15 15.00 -19.25
N GLU A 395 7.99 15.16 -19.90
CA GLU A 395 7.00 16.18 -19.54
C GLU A 395 6.16 15.82 -18.31
N ARG A 396 6.41 14.63 -17.74
CA ARG A 396 5.73 14.14 -16.56
C ARG A 396 6.72 13.47 -15.62
N ILE A 397 6.95 14.08 -14.47
CA ILE A 397 7.70 13.44 -13.39
C ILE A 397 6.82 12.33 -12.79
N SER A 398 7.09 11.09 -13.17
CA SER A 398 6.46 9.90 -12.56
C SER A 398 7.41 8.72 -12.65
N MET A 399 7.41 7.93 -11.59
CA MET A 399 8.20 6.70 -11.51
C MET A 399 7.88 5.74 -12.66
N PRO A 400 8.90 5.08 -13.25
CA PRO A 400 8.68 3.97 -14.15
C PRO A 400 8.07 2.79 -13.41
N ASP A 401 7.12 2.10 -14.03
CA ASP A 401 6.49 0.90 -13.48
C ASP A 401 6.76 -0.27 -14.43
N ILE A 402 7.67 -1.15 -14.02
CA ILE A 402 8.02 -2.37 -14.77
C ILE A 402 7.41 -3.57 -14.04
N ASP A 403 6.29 -4.02 -14.56
CA ASP A 403 5.63 -5.25 -14.12
C ASP A 403 6.38 -6.50 -14.63
N ILE A 404 6.79 -7.39 -13.74
CA ILE A 404 7.54 -8.59 -14.10
C ILE A 404 6.77 -9.83 -13.68
N ASP A 405 6.43 -10.65 -14.67
CA ASP A 405 5.79 -11.93 -14.44
C ASP A 405 6.84 -13.04 -14.23
N PHE A 406 6.90 -13.62 -13.03
CA PHE A 406 7.71 -14.80 -12.73
C PHE A 406 6.88 -16.07 -12.69
N CYS A 407 7.51 -17.22 -12.93
CA CYS A 407 6.93 -18.50 -12.58
C CYS A 407 6.54 -18.51 -11.08
N GLY A 408 5.28 -18.88 -10.79
CA GLY A 408 4.77 -18.84 -9.42
C GLY A 408 5.58 -19.68 -8.41
N GLU A 409 6.18 -20.78 -8.85
CA GLU A 409 7.01 -21.66 -8.00
C GLU A 409 8.42 -21.08 -7.78
N GLY A 410 8.98 -20.31 -8.74
CA GLY A 410 10.33 -19.73 -8.63
C GLY A 410 10.38 -18.32 -8.05
N ARG A 411 9.23 -17.62 -7.93
CA ARG A 411 9.18 -16.22 -7.47
C ARG A 411 9.86 -15.99 -6.13
N GLU A 412 9.65 -16.87 -5.16
CA GLU A 412 10.22 -16.73 -3.82
C GLU A 412 11.76 -16.87 -3.82
N GLU A 413 12.31 -17.64 -4.76
CA GLU A 413 13.76 -17.79 -4.94
C GLU A 413 14.40 -16.49 -5.46
N VAL A 414 13.72 -15.80 -6.38
CA VAL A 414 14.17 -14.49 -6.88
C VAL A 414 14.12 -13.43 -5.76
N ILE A 415 13.07 -13.41 -4.93
CA ILE A 415 13.00 -12.51 -3.77
C ILE A 415 14.13 -12.78 -2.78
N LYS A 416 14.44 -14.05 -2.50
CA LYS A 416 15.57 -14.42 -1.64
C LYS A 416 16.92 -13.96 -2.21
N TYR A 417 17.09 -14.07 -3.53
CA TYR A 417 18.29 -13.54 -4.19
C TYR A 417 18.43 -12.03 -3.97
N VAL A 418 17.34 -11.27 -4.17
CA VAL A 418 17.34 -9.83 -3.95
C VAL A 418 17.69 -9.48 -2.50
N ILE A 419 17.07 -10.16 -1.53
CA ILE A 419 17.39 -9.96 -0.10
C ILE A 419 18.86 -10.24 0.19
N ASN A 420 19.40 -11.35 -0.33
CA ASN A 420 20.79 -11.72 -0.09
C ASN A 420 21.78 -10.75 -0.76
N LYS A 421 21.46 -10.24 -1.95
CA LYS A 421 22.34 -9.34 -2.71
C LYS A 421 22.33 -7.93 -2.18
N TYR A 422 21.15 -7.38 -1.90
CA TYR A 422 20.99 -5.97 -1.51
C TYR A 422 21.01 -5.74 0.00
N GLY A 423 20.77 -6.77 0.81
CA GLY A 423 20.79 -6.73 2.28
C GLY A 423 19.41 -6.95 2.90
N GLU A 424 19.35 -7.73 3.98
CA GLU A 424 18.10 -8.01 4.72
C GLU A 424 17.48 -6.76 5.37
N ASP A 425 18.30 -5.76 5.68
CA ASP A 425 17.87 -4.49 6.26
C ASP A 425 17.45 -3.44 5.21
N LYS A 426 17.67 -3.72 3.92
CA LYS A 426 17.45 -2.82 2.80
C LYS A 426 16.32 -3.27 1.86
N VAL A 427 15.77 -4.44 2.08
CA VAL A 427 14.70 -5.03 1.25
C VAL A 427 13.51 -5.38 2.11
N ALA A 428 12.33 -4.93 1.69
CA ALA A 428 11.07 -5.28 2.35
C ALA A 428 9.95 -5.49 1.33
N GLN A 429 9.01 -6.38 1.63
CA GLN A 429 7.76 -6.46 0.89
C GLN A 429 6.83 -5.32 1.33
N ILE A 430 5.94 -4.86 0.46
CA ILE A 430 5.02 -3.77 0.79
C ILE A 430 3.85 -4.29 1.61
N GLY A 431 3.41 -3.51 2.60
CA GLY A 431 2.23 -3.79 3.40
C GLY A 431 0.92 -3.44 2.68
N THR A 432 -0.16 -4.09 3.08
CA THR A 432 -1.53 -3.76 2.66
C THR A 432 -2.49 -3.88 3.83
N PHE A 433 -3.64 -3.21 3.73
CA PHE A 433 -4.66 -3.24 4.78
C PHE A 433 -5.98 -3.74 4.24
N GLY A 434 -6.49 -4.78 4.88
CA GLY A 434 -7.85 -5.26 4.63
C GLY A 434 -8.85 -4.46 5.45
N THR A 435 -9.92 -3.99 4.82
CA THR A 435 -10.98 -3.22 5.47
C THR A 435 -12.27 -4.01 5.60
N MET A 436 -13.12 -3.60 6.54
CA MET A 436 -14.47 -4.14 6.73
C MET A 436 -15.42 -3.57 5.67
N SER A 437 -15.46 -4.16 4.47
CA SER A 437 -16.43 -3.77 3.44
C SER A 437 -17.87 -4.01 3.89
N SER A 438 -18.85 -3.38 3.19
CA SER A 438 -20.28 -3.42 3.54
C SER A 438 -20.81 -4.81 3.92
N LYS A 439 -20.46 -5.85 3.12
CA LYS A 439 -20.89 -7.24 3.41
C LYS A 439 -20.11 -7.85 4.57
N ALA A 440 -18.84 -7.51 4.72
CA ALA A 440 -17.98 -8.03 5.76
C ALA A 440 -18.38 -7.47 7.13
N VAL A 441 -18.58 -6.16 7.23
CA VAL A 441 -18.93 -5.50 8.49
C VAL A 441 -20.29 -5.98 9.03
N ILE A 442 -21.31 -6.15 8.17
CA ILE A 442 -22.59 -6.72 8.57
C ILE A 442 -22.43 -8.16 9.13
N LYS A 443 -21.55 -8.96 8.52
CA LYS A 443 -21.28 -10.32 9.02
C LYS A 443 -20.56 -10.31 10.36
N ASP A 444 -19.54 -9.45 10.51
CA ASP A 444 -18.79 -9.37 11.75
C ASP A 444 -19.65 -8.79 12.90
N VAL A 445 -20.38 -7.68 12.67
CA VAL A 445 -21.28 -7.08 13.67
C VAL A 445 -22.47 -8.00 13.96
N GLY A 446 -23.08 -8.62 12.95
CA GLY A 446 -24.17 -9.58 13.13
C GLY A 446 -23.75 -10.78 14.00
N ARG A 447 -22.53 -11.28 13.81
CA ARG A 447 -21.96 -12.35 14.63
C ARG A 447 -21.85 -11.94 16.10
N VAL A 448 -21.29 -10.76 16.41
CA VAL A 448 -21.10 -10.32 17.80
C VAL A 448 -22.40 -9.91 18.48
N LEU A 449 -23.42 -9.50 17.72
CA LEU A 449 -24.78 -9.28 18.21
C LEU A 449 -25.58 -10.57 18.39
N GLY A 450 -25.06 -11.73 17.92
CA GLY A 450 -25.70 -13.03 18.06
C GLY A 450 -26.79 -13.32 17.02
N PHE A 451 -26.75 -12.66 15.86
CA PHE A 451 -27.63 -12.98 14.72
C PHE A 451 -27.34 -14.36 14.15
N SER A 452 -28.37 -15.02 13.63
CA SER A 452 -28.19 -16.21 12.84
C SER A 452 -27.50 -15.91 11.50
N PHE A 453 -26.77 -16.91 10.99
CA PHE A 453 -26.14 -16.78 9.64
C PHE A 453 -27.19 -16.52 8.54
N GLY A 454 -28.42 -17.08 8.70
CA GLY A 454 -29.52 -16.88 7.77
C GLY A 454 -29.98 -15.41 7.72
N ASP A 455 -30.14 -14.76 8.88
CA ASP A 455 -30.61 -13.38 8.97
C ASP A 455 -29.56 -12.40 8.43
N VAL A 456 -28.30 -12.62 8.77
CA VAL A 456 -27.18 -11.85 8.22
C VAL A 456 -27.12 -11.97 6.69
N ASN A 457 -27.32 -13.17 6.15
CA ASN A 457 -27.33 -13.39 4.70
C ASN A 457 -28.52 -12.72 4.00
N LYS A 458 -29.70 -12.66 4.62
CA LYS A 458 -30.84 -11.90 4.06
C LYS A 458 -30.44 -10.47 3.77
N LEU A 459 -29.78 -9.79 4.72
CA LEU A 459 -29.37 -8.40 4.57
C LEU A 459 -28.21 -8.25 3.56
N THR A 460 -27.17 -9.11 3.64
CA THR A 460 -26.01 -9.00 2.76
C THR A 460 -26.30 -9.34 1.29
N ASN A 461 -27.30 -10.17 1.01
CA ASN A 461 -27.73 -10.49 -0.35
C ASN A 461 -28.44 -9.32 -1.04
N LEU A 462 -29.01 -8.40 -0.29
CA LEU A 462 -29.63 -7.18 -0.80
C LEU A 462 -28.61 -6.08 -1.15
N ILE A 463 -27.33 -6.26 -0.83
CA ILE A 463 -26.27 -5.31 -1.16
C ILE A 463 -25.84 -5.51 -2.61
N PRO A 464 -26.11 -4.54 -3.53
CA PRO A 464 -25.74 -4.67 -4.92
C PRO A 464 -24.22 -4.61 -5.10
N SER A 465 -23.76 -5.37 -6.09
CA SER A 465 -22.40 -5.28 -6.59
C SER A 465 -22.46 -5.06 -8.11
N PHE A 466 -21.93 -3.97 -8.58
CA PHE A 466 -21.89 -3.63 -10.00
C PHE A 466 -20.46 -3.37 -10.46
N ARG A 467 -19.97 -4.14 -11.43
CA ARG A 467 -18.61 -4.02 -11.99
C ARG A 467 -17.50 -4.03 -10.93
N GLY A 468 -17.63 -4.86 -9.90
CA GLY A 468 -16.66 -4.97 -8.81
C GLY A 468 -16.79 -3.91 -7.70
N LYS A 469 -17.61 -2.85 -7.88
CA LYS A 469 -17.91 -1.87 -6.84
C LYS A 469 -19.13 -2.34 -6.04
N VAL A 470 -18.95 -2.48 -4.73
CA VAL A 470 -20.03 -2.78 -3.78
C VAL A 470 -20.58 -1.47 -3.25
N TYR A 471 -21.89 -1.35 -3.13
CA TYR A 471 -22.52 -0.17 -2.52
C TYR A 471 -22.15 -0.07 -1.04
N THR A 472 -21.95 1.16 -0.55
CA THR A 472 -21.86 1.40 0.89
C THR A 472 -23.20 1.15 1.56
N LEU A 473 -23.19 0.92 2.87
CA LEU A 473 -24.43 0.67 3.63
C LEU A 473 -25.40 1.87 3.55
N ASN A 474 -24.85 3.09 3.58
CA ASN A 474 -25.64 4.32 3.39
C ASN A 474 -26.23 4.43 1.97
N GLU A 475 -25.47 4.03 0.95
CA GLU A 475 -25.99 3.97 -0.42
C GLU A 475 -27.11 2.92 -0.55
N CYS A 476 -26.92 1.75 0.08
CA CYS A 476 -27.92 0.69 0.11
C CYS A 476 -29.22 1.17 0.77
N HIS A 477 -29.12 1.78 1.94
CA HIS A 477 -30.28 2.32 2.66
C HIS A 477 -31.06 3.38 1.84
N LYS A 478 -30.33 4.25 1.12
CA LYS A 478 -30.92 5.29 0.27
C LYS A 478 -31.54 4.75 -1.02
N LYS A 479 -30.88 3.79 -1.69
CA LYS A 479 -31.17 3.39 -3.08
C LYS A 479 -31.89 2.04 -3.21
N VAL A 480 -31.78 1.14 -2.22
CA VAL A 480 -32.34 -0.24 -2.27
C VAL A 480 -33.51 -0.34 -1.31
N LYS A 481 -34.73 -0.33 -1.85
CA LYS A 481 -35.98 -0.31 -1.06
C LYS A 481 -36.08 -1.50 -0.11
N GLU A 482 -35.79 -2.69 -0.61
CA GLU A 482 -35.87 -3.95 0.17
C GLU A 482 -34.86 -3.97 1.32
N PHE A 483 -33.66 -3.45 1.11
CA PHE A 483 -32.65 -3.30 2.15
C PHE A 483 -33.14 -2.37 3.27
N ARG A 484 -33.65 -1.19 2.89
CA ARG A 484 -34.20 -0.23 3.86
C ARG A 484 -35.37 -0.82 4.65
N GLN A 485 -36.31 -1.47 3.97
CA GLN A 485 -37.47 -2.10 4.62
C GLN A 485 -37.04 -3.17 5.63
N LEU A 486 -36.02 -3.98 5.30
CA LEU A 486 -35.51 -5.00 6.23
C LEU A 486 -34.80 -4.36 7.43
N VAL A 487 -34.00 -3.30 7.21
CA VAL A 487 -33.35 -2.57 8.31
C VAL A 487 -34.39 -1.96 9.27
N GLU A 488 -35.46 -1.39 8.73
CA GLU A 488 -36.51 -0.71 9.52
C GLU A 488 -37.58 -1.66 10.09
N SER A 489 -37.54 -2.96 9.74
CA SER A 489 -38.58 -3.94 10.14
C SER A 489 -38.48 -4.36 11.61
N ASP A 490 -37.31 -4.29 12.22
CA ASP A 490 -37.01 -4.77 13.57
C ASP A 490 -35.88 -3.91 14.19
N GLU A 491 -36.02 -3.57 15.46
CA GLU A 491 -35.01 -2.81 16.23
C GLU A 491 -33.62 -3.46 16.19
N LYS A 492 -33.54 -4.79 16.18
CA LYS A 492 -32.26 -5.53 16.04
C LYS A 492 -31.58 -5.28 14.70
N PHE A 493 -32.32 -5.27 13.59
CA PHE A 493 -31.76 -4.94 12.28
C PHE A 493 -31.33 -3.49 12.19
N THR A 494 -32.08 -2.58 12.83
CA THR A 494 -31.70 -1.16 12.94
C THR A 494 -30.39 -1.01 13.74
N GLU A 495 -30.23 -1.72 14.88
CA GLU A 495 -29.00 -1.73 15.66
C GLU A 495 -27.82 -2.29 14.85
N LEU A 496 -28.02 -3.45 14.19
CA LEU A 496 -27.02 -4.05 13.30
C LEU A 496 -26.55 -3.08 12.22
N TYR A 497 -27.49 -2.40 11.57
CA TYR A 497 -27.18 -1.41 10.53
C TYR A 497 -26.40 -0.22 11.11
N ASN A 498 -26.87 0.39 12.21
CA ASN A 498 -26.25 1.58 12.80
C ASN A 498 -24.82 1.32 13.25
N LEU A 499 -24.54 0.19 13.92
CA LEU A 499 -23.20 -0.20 14.31
C LEU A 499 -22.33 -0.53 13.07
N SER A 500 -22.91 -1.19 12.07
CA SER A 500 -22.18 -1.52 10.84
C SER A 500 -21.78 -0.27 10.04
N VAL A 501 -22.63 0.74 9.93
CA VAL A 501 -22.30 2.00 9.25
C VAL A 501 -21.11 2.70 9.91
N LYS A 502 -21.03 2.70 11.23
CA LYS A 502 -19.91 3.30 11.96
C LYS A 502 -18.59 2.57 11.71
N LEU A 503 -18.63 1.24 11.60
CA LEU A 503 -17.45 0.40 11.42
C LEU A 503 -17.14 0.08 9.95
N GLU A 504 -18.03 0.43 9.00
CA GLU A 504 -17.80 0.20 7.55
C GLU A 504 -16.51 0.86 7.10
N ASN A 505 -15.70 0.16 6.32
CA ASN A 505 -14.39 0.55 5.81
C ASN A 505 -13.28 0.76 6.89
N SER A 506 -13.53 0.48 8.17
CA SER A 506 -12.47 0.47 9.17
C SER A 506 -11.44 -0.62 8.87
N VAL A 507 -10.18 -0.36 9.18
CA VAL A 507 -9.08 -1.31 8.98
C VAL A 507 -9.26 -2.51 9.91
N ARG A 508 -9.17 -3.71 9.35
CA ARG A 508 -9.40 -4.97 10.07
C ARG A 508 -8.13 -5.76 10.35
N HIS A 509 -7.24 -5.81 9.38
CA HIS A 509 -5.97 -6.52 9.48
C HIS A 509 -4.94 -5.94 8.50
N SER A 510 -3.67 -6.10 8.83
CA SER A 510 -2.56 -5.90 7.92
C SER A 510 -2.24 -7.21 7.19
N SER A 511 -1.70 -7.11 5.99
CA SER A 511 -1.21 -8.23 5.19
C SER A 511 -0.05 -7.78 4.28
N THR A 512 0.56 -8.75 3.61
CA THR A 512 1.64 -8.48 2.65
C THR A 512 1.06 -8.31 1.25
N HIS A 513 1.51 -7.29 0.52
CA HIS A 513 1.16 -7.09 -0.89
C HIS A 513 1.58 -8.29 -1.75
N ALA A 514 0.75 -8.65 -2.72
CA ALA A 514 0.97 -9.86 -3.52
C ALA A 514 2.27 -9.84 -4.34
N ALA A 515 2.77 -8.66 -4.70
CA ALA A 515 3.88 -8.52 -5.65
C ALA A 515 4.94 -7.49 -5.24
N GLY A 516 4.56 -6.38 -4.61
CA GLY A 516 5.42 -5.22 -4.39
C GLY A 516 6.56 -5.47 -3.40
N VAL A 517 7.76 -5.11 -3.80
CA VAL A 517 8.99 -5.13 -3.00
C VAL A 517 9.67 -3.77 -3.10
N VAL A 518 10.21 -3.30 -1.99
CA VAL A 518 11.03 -2.09 -1.90
C VAL A 518 12.48 -2.48 -1.71
N ILE A 519 13.38 -1.82 -2.43
CA ILE A 519 14.83 -1.98 -2.32
C ILE A 519 15.43 -0.59 -2.09
N SER A 520 16.27 -0.43 -1.07
CA SER A 520 16.92 0.83 -0.70
C SER A 520 18.44 0.68 -0.65
N ASN A 521 19.16 1.81 -0.75
CA ASN A 521 20.59 1.86 -0.49
C ASN A 521 20.91 1.88 1.02
N ASP A 522 20.01 2.44 1.81
CA ASP A 522 20.15 2.61 3.25
C ASP A 522 19.21 1.68 4.03
N PRO A 523 19.47 1.38 5.30
CA PRO A 523 18.60 0.58 6.13
C PRO A 523 17.18 1.16 6.20
N LEU A 524 16.20 0.35 5.79
CA LEU A 524 14.80 0.77 5.69
C LEU A 524 14.18 1.15 7.04
N ASP A 525 14.60 0.52 8.14
CA ASP A 525 14.03 0.74 9.47
C ASP A 525 14.20 2.16 10.02
N LYS A 526 15.12 2.95 9.43
CA LYS A 526 15.31 4.37 9.74
C LYS A 526 14.51 5.32 8.84
N MET A 527 13.97 4.80 7.76
CA MET A 527 13.26 5.60 6.76
C MET A 527 11.74 5.39 6.85
N ILE A 528 11.33 4.14 6.97
CA ILE A 528 9.94 3.71 7.09
C ILE A 528 9.81 2.60 8.14
N PRO A 529 8.68 2.54 8.87
CA PRO A 529 8.49 1.50 9.87
C PRO A 529 8.24 0.14 9.20
N LEU A 530 8.78 -0.93 9.81
CA LEU A 530 8.71 -2.30 9.32
C LEU A 530 7.96 -3.21 10.30
N PHE A 531 7.39 -4.31 9.81
CA PHE A 531 6.82 -5.36 10.62
C PHE A 531 7.11 -6.75 10.04
N ARG A 532 6.83 -7.78 10.82
CA ARG A 532 6.98 -9.18 10.41
C ARG A 532 5.68 -9.68 9.81
N GLY A 533 5.72 -10.14 8.57
CA GLY A 533 4.59 -10.76 7.89
C GLY A 533 4.29 -12.19 8.37
N SER A 534 3.24 -12.77 7.85
CA SER A 534 2.74 -14.09 8.27
C SER A 534 3.67 -15.26 7.92
N LYS A 535 4.57 -15.09 6.97
CA LYS A 535 5.58 -16.06 6.53
C LYS A 535 6.99 -15.71 7.02
N ASP A 536 7.09 -14.88 8.05
CA ASP A 536 8.35 -14.40 8.62
C ASP A 536 9.13 -13.40 7.75
N GLU A 537 8.49 -12.87 6.70
CA GLU A 537 9.06 -11.86 5.81
C GLU A 537 9.07 -10.46 6.44
N THR A 538 10.05 -9.63 6.07
CA THR A 538 10.07 -8.20 6.41
C THR A 538 9.10 -7.43 5.50
N VAL A 539 8.19 -6.66 6.11
CA VAL A 539 7.11 -5.94 5.42
C VAL A 539 7.09 -4.48 5.88
N THR A 540 6.84 -3.55 4.96
CA THR A 540 6.66 -2.13 5.33
C THR A 540 5.35 -1.95 6.09
N GLN A 541 5.33 -1.10 7.11
CA GLN A 541 4.08 -0.73 7.79
C GLN A 541 3.22 0.22 6.93
N TYR A 542 3.80 0.83 5.94
CA TYR A 542 3.10 1.68 4.99
C TYR A 542 2.62 0.90 3.78
N ASP A 543 1.49 1.33 3.22
CA ASP A 543 0.95 0.78 1.98
C ASP A 543 1.70 1.30 0.75
N MET A 544 1.33 0.79 -0.41
CA MET A 544 1.95 1.13 -1.69
C MET A 544 1.95 2.64 -1.96
N ASN A 545 0.84 3.33 -1.69
CA ASN A 545 0.72 4.77 -1.99
C ASN A 545 1.65 5.59 -1.09
N ALA A 546 1.67 5.30 0.21
CA ALA A 546 2.55 5.95 1.17
C ALA A 546 4.03 5.70 0.85
N VAL A 547 4.39 4.49 0.47
CA VAL A 547 5.74 4.10 0.07
C VAL A 547 6.19 4.88 -1.18
N GLU A 548 5.35 4.97 -2.21
CA GLU A 548 5.64 5.73 -3.43
C GLU A 548 5.73 7.24 -3.17
N GLU A 549 4.82 7.81 -2.37
CA GLU A 549 4.84 9.24 -2.01
C GLU A 549 6.05 9.63 -1.13
N LEU A 550 6.65 8.67 -0.43
CA LEU A 550 7.90 8.83 0.31
C LEU A 550 9.16 8.62 -0.56
N GLY A 551 9.01 8.51 -1.88
CA GLY A 551 10.12 8.42 -2.83
C GLY A 551 10.72 7.02 -2.99
N PHE A 552 10.12 5.99 -2.41
CA PHE A 552 10.58 4.61 -2.64
C PHE A 552 10.06 4.06 -3.96
N VAL A 553 10.90 3.28 -4.62
CA VAL A 553 10.54 2.59 -5.85
C VAL A 553 9.98 1.21 -5.52
N LYS A 554 8.80 0.95 -6.05
CA LYS A 554 8.17 -0.36 -6.01
C LYS A 554 8.69 -1.24 -7.16
N PHE A 555 9.11 -2.46 -6.85
CA PHE A 555 9.43 -3.51 -7.81
C PHE A 555 8.35 -4.58 -7.74
N ASP A 556 7.66 -4.83 -8.86
CA ASP A 556 6.56 -5.79 -8.90
C ASP A 556 7.01 -7.19 -9.33
N PHE A 557 7.08 -8.10 -8.36
CA PHE A 557 7.37 -9.53 -8.57
C PHE A 557 6.06 -10.30 -8.68
N LEU A 558 5.47 -10.36 -9.87
CA LEU A 558 4.19 -11.02 -10.08
C LEU A 558 4.36 -12.53 -10.27
N GLY A 559 3.57 -13.33 -9.56
CA GLY A 559 3.56 -14.79 -9.72
C GLY A 559 2.49 -15.24 -10.73
N LEU A 560 2.91 -15.67 -11.94
CA LEU A 560 1.99 -16.11 -12.98
C LEU A 560 1.96 -17.64 -13.10
N LYS A 561 0.84 -18.26 -12.73
CA LYS A 561 0.64 -19.73 -12.82
C LYS A 561 0.83 -20.27 -14.24
N THR A 562 0.49 -19.50 -15.26
CA THR A 562 0.65 -19.91 -16.67
C THR A 562 2.11 -20.16 -17.03
N LEU A 563 3.06 -19.37 -16.53
CA LEU A 563 4.49 -19.63 -16.73
C LEU A 563 4.92 -20.97 -16.11
N THR A 564 4.37 -21.32 -14.93
CA THR A 564 4.60 -22.63 -14.32
C THR A 564 4.04 -23.78 -15.19
N VAL A 565 2.85 -23.59 -15.76
CA VAL A 565 2.24 -24.59 -16.66
C VAL A 565 3.10 -24.77 -17.91
N ILE A 566 3.55 -23.68 -18.55
CA ILE A 566 4.42 -23.71 -19.71
C ILE A 566 5.74 -24.41 -19.39
N LYS A 567 6.38 -24.07 -18.27
CA LYS A 567 7.62 -24.73 -17.82
C LYS A 567 7.42 -26.24 -17.71
N LYS A 568 6.41 -26.69 -16.96
CA LYS A 568 6.14 -28.12 -16.77
C LYS A 568 5.82 -28.82 -18.09
N ALA A 569 5.09 -28.17 -18.99
CA ALA A 569 4.83 -28.71 -20.33
C ALA A 569 6.13 -28.89 -21.14
N LYS A 570 7.01 -27.89 -21.12
CA LYS A 570 8.33 -27.95 -21.77
C LYS A 570 9.20 -29.06 -21.16
N ASP A 571 9.24 -29.17 -19.83
CA ASP A 571 9.98 -30.19 -19.13
C ASP A 571 9.50 -31.61 -19.51
N PHE A 572 8.18 -31.84 -19.60
CA PHE A 572 7.62 -33.11 -20.07
C PHE A 572 7.97 -33.41 -21.54
N ILE A 573 7.95 -32.42 -22.41
CA ILE A 573 8.29 -32.58 -23.83
C ILE A 573 9.79 -32.84 -23.97
N LYS A 574 10.64 -32.17 -23.19
CA LYS A 574 12.08 -32.28 -23.23
C LYS A 574 12.56 -33.72 -22.98
N ILE A 575 11.81 -34.51 -22.24
CA ILE A 575 12.09 -35.95 -22.04
C ILE A 575 12.10 -36.70 -23.38
N LYS A 576 11.29 -36.31 -24.38
CA LYS A 576 11.15 -36.91 -25.67
C LYS A 576 11.82 -36.12 -26.78
N ASN A 577 11.96 -34.83 -26.61
CA ASN A 577 12.53 -33.90 -27.61
C ASN A 577 13.44 -32.88 -26.87
N SER A 578 14.76 -33.07 -26.94
CA SER A 578 15.75 -32.20 -26.35
C SER A 578 15.78 -30.79 -26.94
N ASN A 579 15.31 -30.60 -28.15
CA ASN A 579 15.41 -29.36 -28.94
C ASN A 579 14.16 -28.47 -28.78
N ILE A 580 13.24 -28.81 -27.90
CA ILE A 580 11.95 -28.09 -27.75
C ILE A 580 12.12 -26.58 -27.47
N GLU A 581 13.15 -26.17 -26.78
CA GLU A 581 13.43 -24.75 -26.50
C GLU A 581 13.74 -23.99 -27.79
N GLU A 582 14.54 -24.59 -28.66
CA GLU A 582 14.91 -24.03 -29.96
C GLU A 582 13.71 -24.01 -30.90
N GLU A 583 12.95 -25.10 -30.95
CA GLU A 583 11.71 -25.16 -31.74
C GLU A 583 10.69 -24.11 -31.35
N ILE A 584 10.52 -23.83 -30.08
CA ILE A 584 9.62 -22.78 -29.62
C ILE A 584 10.17 -21.39 -29.96
N ARG A 585 11.48 -21.17 -29.87
CA ARG A 585 12.13 -19.89 -30.21
C ARG A 585 11.91 -19.51 -31.68
N TYR A 586 11.93 -20.48 -32.57
CA TYR A 586 11.77 -20.30 -34.01
C TYR A 586 10.38 -20.70 -34.51
N ALA A 587 9.40 -20.86 -33.61
CA ALA A 587 8.03 -21.20 -34.01
C ALA A 587 7.44 -20.15 -34.93
N ASP A 588 6.77 -20.61 -35.98
CA ASP A 588 6.02 -19.75 -36.89
C ASP A 588 4.80 -19.16 -36.15
N MET A 589 4.81 -17.84 -35.96
CA MET A 589 3.72 -17.12 -35.31
C MET A 589 2.43 -17.10 -36.14
N ASP A 590 2.52 -17.34 -37.43
CA ASP A 590 1.37 -17.33 -38.33
C ASP A 590 0.97 -18.75 -38.82
N ASN A 591 1.32 -19.79 -38.05
CA ASN A 591 0.97 -21.17 -38.37
C ASN A 591 -0.55 -21.35 -38.49
N PRO A 592 -1.06 -21.74 -39.69
CA PRO A 592 -2.51 -21.78 -39.97
C PRO A 592 -3.27 -22.81 -39.13
N ASP A 593 -2.64 -23.90 -38.69
CA ASP A 593 -3.30 -24.91 -37.87
C ASP A 593 -3.60 -24.38 -36.48
N VAL A 594 -2.76 -23.49 -35.91
CA VAL A 594 -3.02 -22.79 -34.66
C VAL A 594 -4.27 -21.91 -34.79
N TYR A 595 -4.35 -21.09 -35.83
CA TYR A 595 -5.51 -20.20 -36.06
C TYR A 595 -6.79 -20.98 -36.38
N LYS A 596 -6.69 -22.10 -37.08
CA LYS A 596 -7.81 -23.01 -37.27
C LYS A 596 -8.35 -23.58 -35.96
N MET A 597 -7.46 -23.93 -35.04
CA MET A 597 -7.82 -24.34 -33.66
C MET A 597 -8.49 -23.20 -32.92
N LEU A 598 -7.89 -22.00 -32.90
CA LEU A 598 -8.41 -20.81 -32.25
C LEU A 598 -9.79 -20.41 -32.77
N SER A 599 -10.00 -20.44 -34.09
CA SER A 599 -11.28 -20.13 -34.77
C SER A 599 -12.40 -21.12 -34.43
N LYS A 600 -12.07 -22.31 -33.93
CA LYS A 600 -13.04 -23.27 -33.42
C LYS A 600 -13.36 -23.04 -31.94
N GLY A 601 -12.70 -22.09 -31.27
CA GLY A 601 -12.81 -21.81 -29.82
C GLY A 601 -12.22 -22.93 -28.94
N LEU A 602 -11.26 -23.71 -29.48
CA LEU A 602 -10.58 -24.78 -28.75
C LEU A 602 -9.42 -24.19 -27.92
N THR A 603 -9.74 -23.33 -26.95
CA THR A 603 -8.78 -22.52 -26.19
C THR A 603 -8.75 -22.84 -24.70
N ARG A 604 -9.18 -24.04 -24.30
CA ARG A 604 -9.13 -24.45 -22.89
C ARG A 604 -7.68 -24.53 -22.41
N GLY A 605 -7.37 -23.83 -21.32
CA GLY A 605 -6.01 -23.76 -20.75
C GLY A 605 -5.08 -22.78 -21.47
N ILE A 606 -5.55 -22.04 -22.50
CA ILE A 606 -4.77 -20.99 -23.13
C ILE A 606 -5.06 -19.66 -22.43
N PHE A 607 -4.01 -19.06 -21.87
CA PHE A 607 -4.09 -17.85 -21.05
C PHE A 607 -4.88 -16.72 -21.74
N GLN A 608 -5.76 -16.08 -20.98
CA GLN A 608 -6.62 -14.94 -21.37
C GLN A 608 -7.66 -15.20 -22.47
N ILE A 609 -7.64 -16.31 -23.18
CA ILE A 609 -8.57 -16.59 -24.29
C ILE A 609 -9.47 -17.82 -24.08
N GLU A 610 -9.61 -18.28 -22.81
CA GLU A 610 -10.37 -19.50 -22.49
C GLU A 610 -11.80 -19.26 -21.97
N SER A 611 -12.21 -18.01 -21.67
CA SER A 611 -13.58 -17.73 -21.22
C SER A 611 -14.61 -17.97 -22.31
N SER A 612 -15.87 -18.27 -21.94
CA SER A 612 -16.96 -18.55 -22.91
C SER A 612 -17.15 -17.39 -23.89
N GLY A 613 -17.23 -16.14 -23.38
CA GLY A 613 -17.39 -14.97 -24.24
C GLY A 613 -16.21 -14.75 -25.18
N MET A 614 -14.96 -14.98 -24.71
CA MET A 614 -13.78 -14.88 -25.55
C MET A 614 -13.77 -15.95 -26.67
N LYS A 615 -14.19 -17.18 -26.36
CA LYS A 615 -14.35 -18.26 -27.35
C LYS A 615 -15.35 -17.90 -28.44
N ASP A 616 -16.47 -17.26 -28.08
CA ASP A 616 -17.48 -16.85 -29.06
C ASP A 616 -16.99 -15.73 -29.95
N VAL A 617 -16.23 -14.76 -29.41
CA VAL A 617 -15.60 -13.71 -30.23
C VAL A 617 -14.54 -14.30 -31.16
N LEU A 618 -13.69 -15.24 -30.68
CA LEU A 618 -12.70 -15.95 -31.54
C LEU A 618 -13.35 -16.67 -32.74
N LYS A 619 -14.46 -17.37 -32.51
CA LYS A 619 -15.20 -18.05 -33.60
C LYS A 619 -15.71 -17.07 -34.66
N ASN A 620 -16.19 -15.90 -34.23
CA ASN A 620 -16.71 -14.87 -35.11
C ASN A 620 -15.58 -14.09 -35.85
N LEU A 621 -14.49 -13.80 -35.14
CA LEU A 621 -13.32 -13.09 -35.67
C LEU A 621 -12.59 -13.89 -36.74
N ARG A 622 -12.56 -15.22 -36.59
CA ARG A 622 -11.79 -16.11 -37.48
C ARG A 622 -10.35 -15.61 -37.65
N ALA A 623 -9.67 -15.42 -36.52
CA ALA A 623 -8.28 -14.98 -36.52
C ALA A 623 -7.42 -15.84 -37.47
N ASN A 624 -6.53 -15.21 -38.22
CA ASN A 624 -5.64 -15.89 -39.16
C ASN A 624 -4.19 -15.38 -39.11
N LYS A 625 -3.90 -14.43 -38.26
CA LYS A 625 -2.56 -13.89 -37.98
C LYS A 625 -2.46 -13.44 -36.53
N PHE A 626 -1.22 -13.24 -36.04
CA PHE A 626 -0.95 -12.87 -34.66
C PHE A 626 -1.58 -11.53 -34.26
N ASP A 627 -1.56 -10.54 -35.15
CA ASP A 627 -2.14 -9.21 -34.92
C ASP A 627 -3.65 -9.27 -34.58
N ASP A 628 -4.36 -10.27 -35.11
CA ASP A 628 -5.78 -10.47 -34.76
C ASP A 628 -5.98 -10.83 -33.29
N ILE A 629 -5.05 -11.59 -32.73
CA ILE A 629 -5.10 -11.95 -31.31
C ILE A 629 -4.73 -10.73 -30.46
N VAL A 630 -3.75 -9.93 -30.89
CA VAL A 630 -3.38 -8.67 -30.23
C VAL A 630 -4.58 -7.71 -30.20
N ALA A 631 -5.24 -7.50 -31.36
CA ALA A 631 -6.42 -6.65 -31.44
C ALA A 631 -7.59 -7.19 -30.59
N LEU A 632 -7.82 -8.50 -30.62
CA LEU A 632 -8.85 -9.15 -29.81
C LEU A 632 -8.66 -8.88 -28.32
N LEU A 633 -7.44 -9.04 -27.80
CA LEU A 633 -7.12 -8.81 -26.38
C LEU A 633 -7.29 -7.34 -25.98
N ALA A 634 -7.07 -6.42 -26.91
CA ALA A 634 -7.31 -5.00 -26.69
C ALA A 634 -8.81 -4.66 -26.69
N LEU A 635 -9.58 -5.29 -27.59
CA LEU A 635 -11.02 -5.06 -27.79
C LEU A 635 -11.91 -5.77 -26.76
N TYR A 636 -11.48 -6.92 -26.23
CA TYR A 636 -12.29 -7.68 -25.27
C TYR A 636 -12.23 -7.07 -23.86
N ARG A 637 -12.76 -5.87 -23.73
CA ARG A 637 -12.87 -5.11 -22.47
C ARG A 637 -14.27 -4.50 -22.38
N PRO A 638 -14.77 -4.19 -21.16
CA PRO A 638 -16.14 -3.70 -20.97
C PRO A 638 -16.52 -2.50 -21.87
N GLY A 639 -15.62 -1.52 -22.02
CA GLY A 639 -15.89 -0.33 -22.87
C GLY A 639 -16.10 -0.66 -24.33
N PRO A 640 -15.14 -1.29 -25.04
CA PRO A 640 -15.28 -1.70 -26.43
C PRO A 640 -16.41 -2.72 -26.66
N LEU A 641 -16.66 -3.63 -25.70
CA LEU A 641 -17.78 -4.58 -25.78
C LEU A 641 -19.14 -3.84 -25.71
N ASP A 642 -19.32 -2.97 -24.75
CA ASP A 642 -20.58 -2.22 -24.55
C ASP A 642 -20.87 -1.22 -25.69
N SER A 643 -19.82 -0.71 -26.36
CA SER A 643 -19.95 0.23 -27.48
C SER A 643 -20.18 -0.46 -28.84
N GLY A 644 -20.16 -1.81 -28.92
CA GLY A 644 -20.28 -2.55 -30.17
C GLY A 644 -19.02 -2.50 -31.06
N MET A 645 -17.90 -2.01 -30.56
CA MET A 645 -16.64 -1.90 -31.32
C MET A 645 -16.09 -3.25 -31.75
N VAL A 646 -16.29 -4.30 -30.94
CA VAL A 646 -15.89 -5.68 -31.27
C VAL A 646 -16.60 -6.18 -32.53
N ASP A 647 -17.91 -6.01 -32.61
CA ASP A 647 -18.70 -6.42 -33.77
C ASP A 647 -18.32 -5.62 -35.00
N GLU A 648 -18.10 -4.30 -34.83
CA GLU A 648 -17.65 -3.42 -35.92
C GLU A 648 -16.28 -3.86 -36.47
N TYR A 649 -15.35 -4.21 -35.61
CA TYR A 649 -14.03 -4.71 -36.01
C TYR A 649 -14.17 -6.03 -36.84
N ILE A 650 -14.98 -6.97 -36.35
CA ILE A 650 -15.23 -8.25 -37.02
C ILE A 650 -15.88 -8.03 -38.42
N LEU A 651 -16.85 -7.13 -38.53
CA LEU A 651 -17.53 -6.83 -39.79
C LEU A 651 -16.58 -6.19 -40.83
N ARG A 652 -15.72 -5.27 -40.39
CA ARG A 652 -14.72 -4.62 -41.27
C ARG A 652 -13.64 -5.60 -41.68
N LYS A 653 -13.07 -6.35 -40.75
CA LYS A 653 -12.08 -7.40 -41.04
C LYS A 653 -12.60 -8.44 -42.04
N SER A 654 -13.83 -8.88 -41.90
CA SER A 654 -14.45 -9.87 -42.82
C SER A 654 -14.88 -9.31 -44.17
N GLY A 655 -14.68 -8.01 -44.42
CA GLY A 655 -15.11 -7.33 -45.65
C GLY A 655 -16.65 -7.12 -45.76
N LYS A 656 -17.42 -7.51 -44.75
CA LYS A 656 -18.88 -7.30 -44.69
C LYS A 656 -19.26 -5.83 -44.50
N ARG A 657 -18.35 -5.03 -44.00
CA ARG A 657 -18.49 -3.57 -43.87
C ARG A 657 -17.24 -2.91 -44.43
N LYS A 658 -17.42 -1.84 -45.20
CA LYS A 658 -16.31 -1.07 -45.78
C LYS A 658 -15.53 -0.38 -44.66
N THR A 659 -14.20 -0.48 -44.69
CA THR A 659 -13.31 0.31 -43.84
C THR A 659 -13.46 1.79 -44.18
N ASN A 660 -13.62 2.62 -43.20
CA ASN A 660 -13.70 4.06 -43.32
C ASN A 660 -12.73 4.72 -42.34
N TYR A 661 -12.00 5.70 -42.82
CA TYR A 661 -11.06 6.47 -42.03
C TYR A 661 -11.66 7.85 -41.74
N PRO A 662 -11.62 8.34 -40.48
CA PRO A 662 -12.16 9.66 -40.14
C PRO A 662 -11.55 10.79 -40.96
N LEU A 663 -10.24 10.70 -41.23
CA LEU A 663 -9.47 11.63 -42.08
C LEU A 663 -8.46 10.82 -42.90
N PRO A 664 -8.09 11.28 -44.13
CA PRO A 664 -7.10 10.58 -44.95
C PRO A 664 -5.75 10.42 -44.28
N GLU A 665 -5.33 11.39 -43.47
CA GLU A 665 -4.06 11.40 -42.76
C GLU A 665 -3.95 10.27 -41.76
N LEU A 666 -5.09 9.74 -41.28
CA LEU A 666 -5.16 8.68 -40.31
C LEU A 666 -5.14 7.27 -40.89
N GLU A 667 -5.18 7.14 -42.23
CA GLU A 667 -5.19 5.83 -42.88
C GLU A 667 -4.01 4.96 -42.42
N LYS A 668 -2.79 5.49 -42.49
CA LYS A 668 -1.58 4.76 -42.09
C LYS A 668 -1.57 4.32 -40.64
N ILE A 669 -2.24 5.09 -39.74
CA ILE A 669 -2.31 4.78 -38.31
C ILE A 669 -3.36 3.71 -38.03
N LEU A 670 -4.48 3.74 -38.75
CA LEU A 670 -5.65 2.92 -38.45
C LEU A 670 -5.83 1.74 -39.41
N GLU A 671 -4.96 1.57 -40.41
CA GLU A 671 -5.04 0.49 -41.43
C GLU A 671 -5.02 -0.89 -40.74
N GLU A 672 -4.08 -1.11 -39.79
CA GLU A 672 -3.92 -2.37 -39.04
C GLU A 672 -5.17 -2.75 -38.22
N THR A 673 -5.98 -1.76 -37.86
CA THR A 673 -7.19 -1.91 -37.06
C THR A 673 -8.47 -1.63 -37.82
N HIS A 674 -8.41 -1.69 -39.14
CA HIS A 674 -9.55 -1.51 -40.04
C HIS A 674 -10.31 -0.19 -39.84
N GLY A 675 -9.58 0.90 -39.60
CA GLY A 675 -10.13 2.24 -39.39
C GLY A 675 -10.75 2.49 -38.00
N LEU A 676 -10.44 1.67 -37.02
CA LEU A 676 -10.89 1.82 -35.62
C LEU A 676 -9.74 2.21 -34.70
N PHE A 677 -10.00 3.06 -33.72
CA PHE A 677 -9.06 3.35 -32.64
C PHE A 677 -9.09 2.21 -31.62
N VAL A 678 -8.11 1.35 -31.65
CA VAL A 678 -7.97 0.20 -30.75
C VAL A 678 -6.84 0.41 -29.74
N TYR A 679 -5.70 0.96 -30.21
CA TYR A 679 -4.50 1.10 -29.39
C TYR A 679 -4.28 2.53 -28.89
N GLN A 680 -3.66 2.65 -27.74
CA GLN A 680 -3.34 3.96 -27.13
C GLN A 680 -2.34 4.74 -28.00
N GLU A 681 -1.40 4.03 -28.61
CA GLU A 681 -0.40 4.58 -29.55
C GLU A 681 -1.05 5.25 -30.75
N GLN A 682 -2.17 4.75 -31.24
CA GLN A 682 -2.92 5.36 -32.33
C GLN A 682 -3.47 6.74 -31.95
N ILE A 683 -3.92 6.92 -30.70
CA ILE A 683 -4.38 8.22 -30.19
C ILE A 683 -3.20 9.20 -30.11
N MET A 684 -2.05 8.75 -29.60
CA MET A 684 -0.85 9.59 -29.48
C MET A 684 -0.32 10.01 -30.85
N LYS A 685 -0.20 9.07 -31.81
CA LYS A 685 0.21 9.36 -33.19
C LYS A 685 -0.77 10.30 -33.89
N THR A 686 -2.07 10.16 -33.64
CA THR A 686 -3.10 11.06 -34.17
C THR A 686 -2.90 12.48 -33.66
N ALA A 687 -2.69 12.67 -32.36
CA ALA A 687 -2.42 13.99 -31.78
C ALA A 687 -1.15 14.62 -32.37
N SER A 688 -0.11 13.82 -32.55
CA SER A 688 1.14 14.28 -33.17
C SER A 688 0.96 14.71 -34.62
N ILE A 689 0.23 13.93 -35.44
CA ILE A 689 0.06 14.23 -36.86
C ILE A 689 -0.91 15.39 -37.11
N LEU A 690 -2.03 15.42 -36.38
CA LEU A 690 -3.08 16.42 -36.64
C LEU A 690 -2.86 17.74 -35.90
N ALA A 691 -2.23 17.69 -34.71
CA ALA A 691 -2.07 18.86 -33.85
C ALA A 691 -0.61 19.23 -33.55
N ASN A 692 0.34 18.53 -34.16
CA ASN A 692 1.80 18.77 -33.97
C ASN A 692 2.27 18.60 -32.49
N PHE A 693 1.55 17.80 -31.70
CA PHE A 693 1.98 17.51 -30.34
C PHE A 693 3.26 16.70 -30.34
N SER A 694 4.16 16.99 -29.39
CA SER A 694 5.22 16.04 -29.05
C SER A 694 4.62 14.72 -28.56
N LEU A 695 5.37 13.63 -28.58
CA LEU A 695 4.88 12.34 -28.06
C LEU A 695 4.61 12.42 -26.54
N GLY A 696 5.35 13.27 -25.81
CA GLY A 696 5.11 13.55 -24.40
C GLY A 696 3.76 14.25 -24.16
N GLU A 697 3.48 15.35 -24.87
CA GLU A 697 2.19 16.06 -24.83
C GLU A 697 1.04 15.15 -25.25
N ALA A 698 1.25 14.31 -26.25
CA ALA A 698 0.25 13.33 -26.72
C ALA A 698 -0.09 12.28 -25.65
N ASP A 699 0.89 11.85 -24.83
CA ASP A 699 0.63 10.97 -23.68
C ASP A 699 -0.20 11.67 -22.59
N LEU A 700 0.09 12.95 -22.29
CA LEU A 700 -0.70 13.74 -21.35
C LEU A 700 -2.16 13.83 -21.82
N LEU A 701 -2.40 14.18 -23.10
CA LEU A 701 -3.75 14.23 -23.68
C LEU A 701 -4.47 12.88 -23.57
N ARG A 702 -3.81 11.77 -23.95
CA ARG A 702 -4.37 10.42 -23.85
C ARG A 702 -4.78 10.08 -22.41
N ARG A 703 -3.99 10.48 -21.41
CA ARG A 703 -4.28 10.23 -19.98
C ARG A 703 -5.44 11.07 -19.48
N ALA A 704 -5.50 12.35 -19.83
CA ALA A 704 -6.61 13.24 -19.49
C ALA A 704 -7.94 12.64 -20.01
N MET A 705 -7.97 12.20 -21.26
CA MET A 705 -9.12 11.49 -21.84
C MET A 705 -9.47 10.21 -21.08
N GLY A 706 -8.48 9.39 -20.74
CA GLY A 706 -8.67 8.10 -20.04
C GLY A 706 -9.17 8.27 -18.60
N LYS A 707 -8.68 9.26 -17.86
CA LYS A 707 -9.09 9.57 -16.48
C LYS A 707 -10.34 10.48 -16.39
N LYS A 708 -10.86 10.93 -17.52
CA LYS A 708 -11.99 11.87 -17.62
C LYS A 708 -11.79 13.15 -16.79
N LYS A 709 -10.56 13.61 -16.70
CA LYS A 709 -10.21 14.85 -16.02
C LYS A 709 -10.44 16.04 -16.95
N THR A 710 -11.51 16.77 -16.71
CA THR A 710 -11.87 17.97 -17.50
C THR A 710 -10.98 19.18 -17.20
N SER A 711 -10.21 19.13 -16.11
CA SER A 711 -9.29 20.19 -15.68
C SER A 711 -7.90 20.10 -16.33
N GLU A 712 -7.53 18.97 -16.87
CA GLU A 712 -6.31 18.75 -17.67
C GLU A 712 -6.66 18.81 -19.18
#